data_a3ec79737810a0b797d6328f9a6713db
#
_entry.id   a3ec79737810a0b797d6328f9a6713db
#
_cell.length_a   1.000
_cell.length_b   1.000
_cell.length_c   1.000
_cell.angle_alpha   90.00
_cell.angle_beta   90.00
_cell.angle_gamma   90.00
#
_symmetry.space_group_name_H-M   'P 1'
#
loop_
_entity.id
_entity.type
_entity.pdbx_description
1 polymer ?
#
loop_
_entity_poly.entity_id
_entity_poly.type
_entity_poly.pdbx_seq_one_letter_code
_entity_poly.pdbx_strand_id
1 'polypeptide(L)'
;MSTTKTQQRVSFSTVKNRVPYPDLLEVQLKSFRDFFQMDTTAENRKNEGLYKVFQENFPITDTRNNFVLEFIDYYIDPPRYSIEECLERGLTYSVPLKAKLKLYCTDDEHEDFGVVVQDVYFGTIPYMTERGTFVINGAERVIVSQLHRSPGVFFGQSMHTNGTKLYSARIIPFKGSWIEFATDINNVMYAYIDRKKKLPVTTLLRAIGFEADQQILEIFDLADEVKVTKAALKKAVGRKLAARVLSTWVEDFVDEDTGEVVSIERNNVIVDRETVLQEEHIDQIIESGAKTILLHKENLSGIDFSIIYNTLQKDPCNSEKEAVVYIYRQLRASEPPDEATARDVIEKLFFSDKRYDLGDVGRYRINKKLDLDIDPAIRTLTREDIIAIIKYLIQLINSKAEVDDIDHLSNRRVRTVGEQLSNQFSVGFVRMARTIRERMNVRDNEVFTPVDLINAKTLSSVINSFFGTSQLSQFMDQINPLAEITHKRRLSALGPGGLSRDRAGFEVRDVHYTHYGRLCPIESPEGPNIGLISSLCVYAKISDMGFIETPYRTVTNGQVDLNNADIKYYSAEEEEGQVVAQSNVPIDDEGHFLQPDRIKAREGADFPVVTAQEVTLMDVAPNQIASIAASLIPFLEHDDANRALMGSNMMRQAVPLVTCESPIVGTGIEKDMISDSRIQIIAEGDGEVVFADATKIQIKYQRTEEEVICSFEPEITTYELPRYRRTNQNTSITLKPAVLTGDKVTKGQILTEGYSTQKGELALGRNLKVAFMPWKGYNFEDAIVISERIQREDIFTSVHVDEYIMEVRDTKRGVEELTSDIPNVSEDATKDLDANGIIRIGANVHPGDILIGKITPKGESDPSPEEKLLRAIFGDKAGDVKDASLKAQPSLHGVVIDTKLYSRAGKENKRAGKSSEKLQIEKLDEKFAAQVADLTKQLVNKLYTLLQGKTTTGITDYFGVELYPAGTKFTQKLLDELSRKVTDEKSGVAMGLSLIHI
;
A
#
# COMPACT_ATOMS: atom_id res chain seq x y z
N MET A 1 4.64 -30.77 -43.13
CA MET A 1 4.74 -29.73 -42.09
C MET A 1 4.40 -28.43 -42.76
N SER A 2 3.20 -27.94 -42.49
CA SER A 2 2.68 -26.71 -43.03
C SER A 2 3.32 -25.55 -42.25
N THR A 3 4.23 -24.85 -42.87
CA THR A 3 4.65 -23.53 -42.45
C THR A 3 3.42 -22.62 -42.46
N THR A 4 2.71 -22.54 -41.35
CA THR A 4 1.65 -21.55 -41.13
C THR A 4 2.28 -20.18 -41.30
N LYS A 5 2.10 -19.57 -42.47
CA LYS A 5 2.36 -18.13 -42.66
C LYS A 5 1.69 -17.42 -41.50
N THR A 6 2.46 -16.81 -40.63
CA THR A 6 1.98 -15.92 -39.59
C THR A 6 1.12 -14.88 -40.25
N GLN A 7 -0.19 -14.98 -40.13
CA GLN A 7 -1.11 -13.94 -40.58
C GLN A 7 -0.79 -12.66 -39.80
N GLN A 8 -0.17 -11.73 -40.47
CA GLN A 8 0.18 -10.45 -39.88
C GLN A 8 -1.13 -9.65 -39.68
N ARG A 9 -1.37 -9.15 -38.46
CA ARG A 9 -2.51 -8.31 -38.22
C ARG A 9 -2.41 -7.00 -39.00
N VAL A 10 -3.48 -6.60 -39.62
CA VAL A 10 -3.60 -5.32 -40.32
C VAL A 10 -4.05 -4.27 -39.31
N SER A 11 -3.28 -3.20 -39.18
CA SER A 11 -3.62 -2.07 -38.30
C SER A 11 -4.37 -0.99 -39.08
N PHE A 12 -5.53 -0.60 -38.55
CA PHE A 12 -6.34 0.53 -39.07
C PHE A 12 -6.17 1.78 -38.18
N SER A 13 -5.17 1.82 -37.32
CA SER A 13 -4.90 2.95 -36.42
C SER A 13 -4.57 4.22 -37.23
N THR A 14 -5.18 5.34 -36.84
CA THR A 14 -4.91 6.67 -37.42
C THR A 14 -3.95 7.49 -36.56
N VAL A 15 -3.59 7.01 -35.37
CA VAL A 15 -2.70 7.70 -34.43
C VAL A 15 -1.25 7.59 -34.91
N LYS A 16 -0.61 8.74 -35.13
CA LYS A 16 0.80 8.83 -35.49
C LYS A 16 1.66 8.69 -34.23
N ASN A 17 2.81 8.04 -34.35
CA ASN A 17 3.81 7.85 -33.27
C ASN A 17 3.18 7.35 -31.97
N ARG A 18 2.61 6.14 -32.01
CA ARG A 18 2.02 5.50 -30.85
C ARG A 18 2.98 5.52 -29.65
N VAL A 19 2.50 6.03 -28.53
CA VAL A 19 3.22 5.97 -27.26
C VAL A 19 3.17 4.54 -26.71
N PRO A 20 4.29 3.94 -26.30
CA PRO A 20 4.27 2.64 -25.66
C PRO A 20 3.53 2.69 -24.34
N TYR A 21 2.83 1.59 -24.01
CA TYR A 21 2.17 1.49 -22.70
C TYR A 21 3.20 1.41 -21.59
N PRO A 22 2.97 2.04 -20.43
CA PRO A 22 3.78 1.77 -19.25
C PRO A 22 3.59 0.32 -18.81
N ASP A 23 4.54 -0.23 -18.04
CA ASP A 23 4.37 -1.55 -17.43
C ASP A 23 3.10 -1.58 -16.59
N LEU A 24 2.17 -2.47 -16.95
CA LEU A 24 0.84 -2.52 -16.32
C LEU A 24 0.88 -2.96 -14.86
N LEU A 25 1.94 -3.64 -14.42
CA LEU A 25 2.14 -4.06 -13.03
C LEU A 25 3.03 -3.11 -12.22
N GLU A 26 3.50 -2.01 -12.80
CA GLU A 26 4.40 -1.06 -12.14
C GLU A 26 3.84 -0.52 -10.83
N VAL A 27 2.53 -0.33 -10.74
CA VAL A 27 1.84 0.15 -9.53
C VAL A 27 2.17 -0.71 -8.30
N GLN A 28 2.16 -2.04 -8.47
CA GLN A 28 2.47 -2.98 -7.37
C GLN A 28 3.98 -3.12 -7.19
N LEU A 29 4.70 -3.35 -8.25
CA LEU A 29 6.14 -3.69 -8.20
C LEU A 29 7.00 -2.50 -7.77
N LYS A 30 6.77 -1.32 -8.33
CA LYS A 30 7.51 -0.11 -7.97
C LYS A 30 7.29 0.24 -6.49
N SER A 31 6.04 0.25 -6.04
CA SER A 31 5.70 0.58 -4.66
C SER A 31 6.40 -0.34 -3.66
N PHE A 32 6.44 -1.64 -3.94
CA PHE A 32 7.11 -2.60 -3.08
C PHE A 32 8.63 -2.48 -3.09
N ARG A 33 9.24 -2.24 -4.27
CA ARG A 33 10.69 -1.99 -4.38
C ARG A 33 11.09 -0.73 -3.63
N ASP A 34 10.33 0.34 -3.76
CA ASP A 34 10.59 1.60 -3.06
C ASP A 34 10.43 1.44 -1.54
N PHE A 35 9.55 0.56 -1.10
CA PHE A 35 9.39 0.25 0.32
C PHE A 35 10.62 -0.42 0.92
N PHE A 36 11.16 -1.45 0.28
CA PHE A 36 12.32 -2.18 0.80
C PHE A 36 13.66 -1.54 0.46
N GLN A 37 13.79 -0.90 -0.68
CA GLN A 37 15.04 -0.28 -1.17
C GLN A 37 16.27 -1.21 -1.08
N MET A 38 16.09 -2.51 -1.43
CA MET A 38 17.18 -3.49 -1.30
C MET A 38 18.29 -3.32 -2.34
N ASP A 39 17.98 -2.72 -3.49
CA ASP A 39 18.91 -2.50 -4.59
C ASP A 39 19.88 -1.33 -4.35
N THR A 40 19.64 -0.55 -3.28
CA THR A 40 20.46 0.60 -2.91
C THR A 40 21.33 0.29 -1.69
N THR A 41 22.56 0.82 -1.68
CA THR A 41 23.43 0.75 -0.51
C THR A 41 22.87 1.60 0.64
N ALA A 42 23.22 1.26 1.88
CA ALA A 42 22.75 1.96 3.09
C ALA A 42 22.94 3.49 3.03
N GLU A 43 24.05 3.95 2.44
CA GLU A 43 24.40 5.37 2.34
C GLU A 43 23.51 6.13 1.33
N ASN A 44 23.02 5.43 0.29
CA ASN A 44 22.24 6.02 -0.80
C ASN A 44 20.73 5.81 -0.64
N ARG A 45 20.28 5.18 0.46
CA ARG A 45 18.85 4.97 0.71
C ARG A 45 18.13 6.28 0.96
N LYS A 46 17.00 6.44 0.28
CA LYS A 46 16.10 7.56 0.53
C LYS A 46 15.36 7.35 1.85
N ASN A 47 15.03 8.44 2.52
CA ASN A 47 14.26 8.41 3.77
C ASN A 47 12.76 8.12 3.49
N GLU A 48 12.49 6.94 2.94
CA GLU A 48 11.16 6.47 2.56
C GLU A 48 10.99 5.00 2.97
N GLY A 49 9.74 4.55 3.04
CA GLY A 49 9.40 3.15 3.29
C GLY A 49 9.95 2.59 4.60
N LEU A 50 10.55 1.41 4.55
CA LEU A 50 11.04 0.70 5.73
C LEU A 50 12.21 1.44 6.41
N TYR A 51 13.10 2.05 5.64
CA TYR A 51 14.21 2.84 6.18
C TYR A 51 13.71 4.01 7.04
N LYS A 52 12.69 4.72 6.57
CA LYS A 52 12.04 5.80 7.33
C LYS A 52 11.42 5.29 8.64
N VAL A 53 10.76 4.14 8.61
CA VAL A 53 10.18 3.54 9.82
C VAL A 53 11.27 3.22 10.86
N PHE A 54 12.42 2.72 10.43
CA PHE A 54 13.56 2.53 11.33
C PHE A 54 14.06 3.85 11.89
N GLN A 55 14.29 4.86 11.06
CA GLN A 55 14.79 6.18 11.46
C GLN A 55 13.86 6.90 12.46
N GLU A 56 12.55 6.79 12.30
CA GLU A 56 11.59 7.42 13.20
C GLU A 56 11.51 6.76 14.59
N ASN A 57 11.79 5.46 14.68
CA ASN A 57 11.68 4.71 15.92
C ASN A 57 13.01 4.56 16.66
N PHE A 58 14.13 4.66 15.99
CA PHE A 58 15.48 4.62 16.57
C PHE A 58 16.11 6.03 16.54
N PRO A 59 16.98 6.38 17.49
CA PRO A 59 17.47 5.56 18.62
C PRO A 59 16.40 5.37 19.72
N ILE A 60 16.45 4.21 20.37
CA ILE A 60 15.62 3.92 21.54
C ILE A 60 16.47 4.10 22.79
N THR A 61 16.03 4.98 23.68
CA THR A 61 16.71 5.26 24.94
C THR A 61 15.88 4.78 26.12
N ASP A 62 16.56 4.44 27.20
CA ASP A 62 15.97 4.19 28.49
C ASP A 62 15.38 5.49 29.10
N THR A 63 14.52 5.37 30.13
CA THR A 63 13.92 6.52 30.88
C THR A 63 14.97 7.41 31.54
N ARG A 64 16.15 6.87 31.88
CA ARG A 64 17.28 7.60 32.46
C ARG A 64 18.28 8.09 31.41
N ASN A 65 18.10 7.74 30.13
CA ASN A 65 19.03 7.98 29.02
C ASN A 65 20.42 7.36 29.19
N ASN A 66 20.56 6.28 29.98
CA ASN A 66 21.84 5.62 30.21
C ASN A 66 22.18 4.66 29.05
N PHE A 67 21.21 3.89 28.57
CA PHE A 67 21.40 2.96 27.46
C PHE A 67 20.75 3.46 26.19
N VAL A 68 21.49 3.35 25.08
CA VAL A 68 21.05 3.78 23.75
C VAL A 68 21.18 2.62 22.78
N LEU A 69 20.08 2.30 22.11
CA LEU A 69 20.02 1.32 21.02
C LEU A 69 19.87 2.06 19.69
N GLU A 70 20.91 2.05 18.88
CA GLU A 70 20.97 2.70 17.56
C GLU A 70 20.75 1.68 16.44
N PHE A 71 20.13 2.13 15.38
CA PHE A 71 19.98 1.42 14.13
C PHE A 71 21.07 1.81 13.15
N ILE A 72 21.72 0.84 12.49
CA ILE A 72 22.75 1.06 11.50
C ILE A 72 22.22 0.78 10.09
N ASP A 73 21.77 -0.45 9.84
CA ASP A 73 21.26 -0.90 8.55
C ASP A 73 20.35 -2.11 8.70
N TYR A 74 19.58 -2.40 7.65
CA TYR A 74 18.78 -3.63 7.57
C TYR A 74 19.06 -4.36 6.25
N TYR A 75 18.83 -5.67 6.28
CA TYR A 75 18.92 -6.53 5.12
C TYR A 75 17.96 -7.71 5.24
N ILE A 76 17.70 -8.36 4.13
CA ILE A 76 16.88 -9.56 4.05
C ILE A 76 17.73 -10.74 3.62
N ASP A 77 17.48 -11.89 4.23
CA ASP A 77 18.06 -13.16 3.77
C ASP A 77 17.21 -13.75 2.65
N PRO A 78 17.76 -14.65 1.83
CA PRO A 78 16.99 -15.39 0.84
C PRO A 78 15.79 -16.12 1.46
N PRO A 79 14.70 -16.29 0.71
CA PRO A 79 13.53 -17.02 1.18
C PRO A 79 13.89 -18.49 1.47
N ARG A 80 13.32 -19.04 2.53
CA ARG A 80 13.59 -20.43 2.93
C ARG A 80 12.95 -21.45 1.98
N TYR A 81 11.81 -21.11 1.40
CA TYR A 81 11.06 -21.95 0.47
C TYR A 81 10.81 -21.19 -0.83
N SER A 82 10.78 -21.92 -1.95
CA SER A 82 10.38 -21.34 -3.23
C SER A 82 8.88 -21.04 -3.27
N ILE A 83 8.46 -20.23 -4.24
CA ILE A 83 7.04 -19.90 -4.44
C ILE A 83 6.21 -21.15 -4.68
N GLU A 84 6.72 -22.07 -5.48
CA GLU A 84 6.04 -23.34 -5.81
C GLU A 84 5.89 -24.24 -4.59
N GLU A 85 6.93 -24.37 -3.76
CA GLU A 85 6.86 -25.11 -2.52
C GLU A 85 5.85 -24.50 -1.54
N CYS A 86 5.78 -23.16 -1.46
CA CYS A 86 4.81 -22.47 -0.61
C CYS A 86 3.37 -22.72 -1.07
N LEU A 87 3.13 -22.70 -2.38
CA LEU A 87 1.81 -22.99 -2.95
C LEU A 87 1.39 -24.46 -2.70
N GLU A 88 2.31 -25.39 -2.83
CA GLU A 88 2.04 -26.81 -2.63
C GLU A 88 1.80 -27.17 -1.16
N ARG A 89 2.61 -26.65 -0.26
CA ARG A 89 2.59 -26.99 1.17
C ARG A 89 1.70 -26.11 2.02
N GLY A 90 1.06 -25.11 1.44
CA GLY A 90 0.23 -24.16 2.18
C GLY A 90 1.05 -23.22 3.10
N LEU A 91 2.27 -22.88 2.70
CA LEU A 91 3.17 -22.00 3.43
C LEU A 91 3.08 -20.56 2.92
N THR A 92 3.64 -19.64 3.69
CA THR A 92 3.77 -18.24 3.29
C THR A 92 5.15 -18.00 2.65
N TYR A 93 5.18 -17.43 1.45
CA TYR A 93 6.41 -16.98 0.82
C TYR A 93 6.92 -15.74 1.51
N SER A 94 7.93 -15.88 2.35
CA SER A 94 8.45 -14.83 3.21
C SER A 94 9.96 -14.86 3.30
N VAL A 95 10.53 -13.70 3.61
CA VAL A 95 11.97 -13.52 3.77
C VAL A 95 12.28 -13.10 5.21
N PRO A 96 13.38 -13.59 5.82
CA PRO A 96 13.82 -13.12 7.12
C PRO A 96 14.33 -11.67 7.04
N LEU A 97 13.80 -10.78 7.87
CA LEU A 97 14.31 -9.43 8.05
C LEU A 97 15.30 -9.40 9.20
N LYS A 98 16.50 -8.94 8.96
CA LYS A 98 17.53 -8.69 9.95
C LYS A 98 17.94 -7.22 9.93
N ALA A 99 18.30 -6.70 11.11
CA ALA A 99 18.85 -5.37 11.22
C ALA A 99 20.10 -5.37 12.07
N LYS A 100 21.07 -4.56 11.68
CA LYS A 100 22.29 -4.33 12.43
C LYS A 100 22.05 -3.23 13.44
N LEU A 101 22.18 -3.53 14.70
CA LEU A 101 21.95 -2.63 15.82
C LEU A 101 23.20 -2.46 16.65
N LYS A 102 23.37 -1.25 17.20
CA LYS A 102 24.45 -0.87 18.09
C LYS A 102 23.85 -0.49 19.45
N LEU A 103 24.30 -1.16 20.47
CA LEU A 103 23.93 -0.88 21.86
C LEU A 103 25.13 -0.35 22.60
N TYR A 104 25.00 0.79 23.27
CA TYR A 104 26.04 1.38 24.10
C TYR A 104 25.44 2.09 25.32
N CYS A 105 26.27 2.27 26.34
CA CYS A 105 25.94 3.03 27.53
C CYS A 105 26.61 4.41 27.46
N THR A 106 25.88 5.46 27.89
CA THR A 106 26.38 6.84 27.96
C THR A 106 26.74 7.26 29.39
N ASP A 107 26.57 6.35 30.37
CA ASP A 107 26.83 6.63 31.78
C ASP A 107 28.23 6.15 32.18
N ASP A 108 28.97 7.01 32.84
CA ASP A 108 30.33 6.74 33.33
C ASP A 108 30.34 5.71 34.50
N GLU A 109 29.18 5.46 35.17
CA GLU A 109 29.05 4.44 36.21
C GLU A 109 29.12 3.00 35.68
N HIS A 110 28.96 2.80 34.38
CA HIS A 110 28.95 1.50 33.72
C HIS A 110 30.09 1.35 32.70
N GLU A 111 31.30 1.77 33.04
CA GLU A 111 32.51 1.69 32.18
C GLU A 111 32.79 0.26 31.65
N ASP A 112 32.34 -0.78 32.34
CA ASP A 112 32.49 -2.17 31.93
C ASP A 112 31.54 -2.59 30.78
N PHE A 113 30.56 -1.77 30.41
CA PHE A 113 29.61 -2.06 29.33
C PHE A 113 30.21 -1.63 27.98
N GLY A 114 30.81 -2.58 27.28
CA GLY A 114 31.35 -2.34 25.93
C GLY A 114 30.28 -2.06 24.89
N VAL A 115 30.67 -1.39 23.81
CA VAL A 115 29.79 -1.21 22.64
C VAL A 115 29.53 -2.55 21.98
N VAL A 116 28.25 -2.96 21.89
CA VAL A 116 27.82 -4.21 21.26
C VAL A 116 27.16 -3.91 19.93
N VAL A 117 27.74 -4.39 18.84
CA VAL A 117 27.12 -4.35 17.50
C VAL A 117 26.75 -5.76 17.10
N GLN A 118 25.48 -5.97 16.77
CA GLN A 118 24.96 -7.30 16.48
C GLN A 118 23.85 -7.26 15.43
N ASP A 119 23.80 -8.31 14.61
CA ASP A 119 22.69 -8.53 13.70
C ASP A 119 21.53 -9.19 14.43
N VAL A 120 20.36 -8.57 14.37
CA VAL A 120 19.18 -9.03 15.11
C VAL A 120 18.07 -9.39 14.14
N TYR A 121 17.44 -10.53 14.40
CA TYR A 121 16.30 -11.01 13.64
C TYR A 121 15.00 -10.30 14.09
N PHE A 122 14.33 -9.65 13.14
CA PHE A 122 13.07 -8.92 13.37
C PHE A 122 11.81 -9.71 12.99
N GLY A 123 11.96 -10.83 12.34
CA GLY A 123 10.86 -11.68 11.91
C GLY A 123 10.90 -12.00 10.43
N THR A 124 9.99 -12.87 10.00
CA THR A 124 9.77 -13.16 8.59
C THR A 124 8.66 -12.27 8.04
N ILE A 125 8.90 -11.72 6.85
CA ILE A 125 7.99 -10.78 6.18
C ILE A 125 7.57 -11.39 4.86
N PRO A 126 6.26 -11.45 4.54
CA PRO A 126 5.81 -11.84 3.22
C PRO A 126 6.46 -10.98 2.13
N TYR A 127 6.96 -11.63 1.11
CA TYR A 127 7.65 -10.98 0.00
C TYR A 127 6.85 -11.07 -1.28
N MET A 128 6.83 -9.98 -2.06
CA MET A 128 6.09 -9.92 -3.31
C MET A 128 6.77 -10.77 -4.37
N THR A 129 5.98 -11.54 -5.11
CA THR A 129 6.45 -12.28 -6.27
C THR A 129 6.68 -11.34 -7.46
N GLU A 130 7.39 -11.81 -8.48
CA GLU A 130 7.61 -11.03 -9.72
C GLU A 130 6.30 -10.63 -10.42
N ARG A 131 5.21 -11.34 -10.15
CA ARG A 131 3.87 -11.06 -10.69
C ARG A 131 3.07 -10.04 -9.86
N GLY A 132 3.66 -9.46 -8.82
CA GLY A 132 2.98 -8.49 -7.97
C GLY A 132 1.99 -9.07 -6.96
N THR A 133 2.14 -10.34 -6.60
CA THR A 133 1.27 -11.06 -5.65
C THR A 133 2.03 -11.48 -4.41
N PHE A 134 1.28 -11.79 -3.34
CA PHE A 134 1.81 -12.38 -2.11
C PHE A 134 1.24 -13.78 -1.94
N VAL A 135 2.08 -14.73 -1.57
CA VAL A 135 1.65 -16.09 -1.23
C VAL A 135 1.51 -16.20 0.27
N ILE A 136 0.28 -16.28 0.74
CA ILE A 136 -0.06 -16.36 2.16
C ILE A 136 -0.80 -17.65 2.42
N ASN A 137 -0.25 -18.53 3.27
CA ASN A 137 -0.82 -19.84 3.59
C ASN A 137 -1.18 -20.68 2.35
N GLY A 138 -0.36 -20.61 1.31
CA GLY A 138 -0.52 -21.35 0.06
C GLY A 138 -1.54 -20.76 -0.91
N ALA A 139 -2.09 -19.58 -0.63
CA ALA A 139 -2.99 -18.86 -1.53
C ALA A 139 -2.33 -17.57 -2.03
N GLU A 140 -2.44 -17.28 -3.31
CA GLU A 140 -1.99 -15.99 -3.84
C GLU A 140 -2.99 -14.90 -3.49
N ARG A 141 -2.48 -13.80 -2.94
CA ARG A 141 -3.25 -12.62 -2.54
C ARG A 141 -2.70 -11.37 -3.18
N VAL A 142 -3.57 -10.40 -3.38
CA VAL A 142 -3.24 -9.08 -3.89
C VAL A 142 -3.63 -8.03 -2.86
N ILE A 143 -2.72 -7.10 -2.59
CA ILE A 143 -3.04 -5.92 -1.79
C ILE A 143 -3.57 -4.84 -2.73
N VAL A 144 -4.86 -4.56 -2.62
CA VAL A 144 -5.53 -3.56 -3.44
C VAL A 144 -5.16 -2.16 -2.95
N SER A 145 -4.81 -1.28 -3.88
CA SER A 145 -4.55 0.13 -3.57
C SER A 145 -5.82 0.83 -3.10
N GLN A 146 -5.69 1.71 -2.12
CA GLN A 146 -6.81 2.44 -1.53
C GLN A 146 -6.84 3.88 -2.02
N LEU A 147 -8.00 4.34 -2.47
CA LEU A 147 -8.27 5.74 -2.81
C LEU A 147 -8.93 6.43 -1.61
N HIS A 148 -8.25 7.41 -1.02
CA HIS A 148 -8.73 8.12 0.16
C HIS A 148 -8.54 9.62 0.01
N ARG A 149 -9.11 10.40 0.90
CA ARG A 149 -8.83 11.84 0.95
C ARG A 149 -7.37 12.07 1.30
N SER A 150 -6.72 12.97 0.56
CA SER A 150 -5.36 13.38 0.85
C SER A 150 -5.28 14.06 2.23
N PRO A 151 -4.19 13.88 2.98
CA PRO A 151 -3.91 14.76 4.11
C PRO A 151 -3.85 16.23 3.68
N GLY A 152 -4.23 17.13 4.56
CA GLY A 152 -4.24 18.58 4.30
C GLY A 152 -5.46 19.26 4.85
N VAL A 153 -5.78 20.45 4.33
CA VAL A 153 -6.95 21.22 4.72
C VAL A 153 -8.00 21.20 3.61
N PHE A 154 -9.27 21.05 4.00
CA PHE A 154 -10.40 21.04 3.09
C PHE A 154 -11.44 22.03 3.57
N PHE A 155 -11.87 22.92 2.67
CA PHE A 155 -12.92 23.90 2.92
C PHE A 155 -14.23 23.43 2.28
N GLY A 156 -15.24 23.29 3.09
CA GLY A 156 -16.56 22.82 2.69
C GLY A 156 -17.66 23.83 2.94
N GLN A 157 -18.76 23.64 2.25
CA GLN A 157 -19.99 24.41 2.43
C GLN A 157 -21.16 23.47 2.74
N SER A 158 -21.99 23.84 3.69
CA SER A 158 -23.25 23.16 3.97
C SER A 158 -24.41 24.16 3.99
N MET A 159 -25.58 23.70 3.62
CA MET A 159 -26.80 24.52 3.70
C MET A 159 -27.58 24.13 4.98
N HIS A 160 -27.83 25.11 5.81
CA HIS A 160 -28.72 24.91 6.96
C HIS A 160 -30.19 24.89 6.49
N THR A 161 -31.07 24.30 7.28
CA THR A 161 -32.52 24.22 7.00
C THR A 161 -33.17 25.58 6.75
N ASN A 162 -32.62 26.68 7.31
CA ASN A 162 -33.07 28.05 7.07
C ASN A 162 -32.54 28.68 5.76
N GLY A 163 -31.79 27.97 4.93
CA GLY A 163 -31.21 28.49 3.69
C GLY A 163 -29.89 29.25 3.89
N THR A 164 -29.37 29.34 5.11
CA THR A 164 -28.08 30.01 5.38
C THR A 164 -26.92 29.07 4.97
N LYS A 165 -25.93 29.63 4.28
CA LYS A 165 -24.70 28.92 3.92
C LYS A 165 -23.77 28.90 5.13
N LEU A 166 -23.39 27.73 5.56
CA LEU A 166 -22.41 27.50 6.62
C LEU A 166 -21.13 26.96 6.00
N TYR A 167 -20.00 27.48 6.44
CA TYR A 167 -18.68 27.08 5.96
C TYR A 167 -17.93 26.32 7.02
N SER A 168 -17.12 25.36 6.58
CA SER A 168 -16.26 24.58 7.46
C SER A 168 -14.88 24.40 6.84
N ALA A 169 -13.86 24.30 7.68
CA ALA A 169 -12.52 23.92 7.29
C ALA A 169 -12.12 22.69 8.12
N ARG A 170 -11.71 21.64 7.46
CA ARG A 170 -11.30 20.39 8.11
C ARG A 170 -9.85 20.11 7.82
N ILE A 171 -9.04 19.92 8.86
CA ILE A 171 -7.65 19.48 8.74
C ILE A 171 -7.61 17.97 8.96
N ILE A 172 -7.10 17.25 7.96
CA ILE A 172 -6.92 15.81 8.00
C ILE A 172 -5.42 15.55 8.01
N PRO A 173 -4.84 15.06 9.13
CA PRO A 173 -3.45 14.65 9.18
C PRO A 173 -3.26 13.25 8.59
N PHE A 174 -2.03 12.91 8.23
CA PHE A 174 -1.64 11.54 7.92
C PHE A 174 -1.78 10.62 9.14
N LYS A 175 -1.36 11.13 10.31
CA LYS A 175 -1.45 10.48 11.62
C LYS A 175 -1.77 11.53 12.68
N GLY A 176 -2.79 11.33 13.47
CA GLY A 176 -3.15 12.23 14.56
C GLY A 176 -4.64 12.57 14.63
N SER A 177 -4.98 13.52 15.48
CA SER A 177 -6.36 13.97 15.69
C SER A 177 -6.82 14.93 14.61
N TRP A 178 -8.08 14.78 14.20
CA TRP A 178 -8.73 15.69 13.26
C TRP A 178 -9.17 16.97 13.95
N ILE A 179 -9.04 18.10 13.29
CA ILE A 179 -9.61 19.35 13.73
C ILE A 179 -10.51 19.94 12.63
N GLU A 180 -11.68 20.40 13.03
CA GLU A 180 -12.65 21.03 12.13
C GLU A 180 -13.07 22.38 12.69
N PHE A 181 -12.96 23.42 11.88
CA PHE A 181 -13.48 24.74 12.17
C PHE A 181 -14.81 24.89 11.43
N ALA A 182 -15.85 25.27 12.10
CA ALA A 182 -17.17 25.44 11.49
C ALA A 182 -17.85 26.70 11.97
N THR A 183 -18.61 27.34 11.06
CA THR A 183 -19.45 28.48 11.38
C THR A 183 -20.83 28.02 11.84
N ASP A 184 -21.42 28.77 12.77
CA ASP A 184 -22.78 28.53 13.25
C ASP A 184 -23.76 29.60 12.70
N ILE A 185 -25.06 29.34 12.81
CA ILE A 185 -26.16 30.26 12.40
C ILE A 185 -26.01 31.63 13.05
N ASN A 186 -25.51 31.68 14.28
CA ASN A 186 -25.30 32.90 15.05
C ASN A 186 -24.06 33.70 14.64
N ASN A 187 -23.42 33.33 13.51
CA ASN A 187 -22.19 33.91 13.05
C ASN A 187 -21.06 33.80 14.08
N VAL A 188 -20.90 32.62 14.66
CA VAL A 188 -19.85 32.26 15.64
C VAL A 188 -19.04 31.10 15.04
N MET A 189 -17.72 31.16 15.21
CA MET A 189 -16.82 30.09 14.73
C MET A 189 -16.45 29.17 15.88
N TYR A 190 -16.67 27.87 15.66
CA TYR A 190 -16.35 26.81 16.60
C TYR A 190 -15.28 25.87 16.04
N ALA A 191 -14.46 25.33 16.93
CA ALA A 191 -13.54 24.24 16.63
C ALA A 191 -14.06 22.94 17.22
N TYR A 192 -13.92 21.84 16.47
CA TYR A 192 -14.24 20.48 16.89
C TYR A 192 -12.98 19.63 16.79
N ILE A 193 -12.55 19.06 17.91
CA ILE A 193 -11.43 18.13 17.97
C ILE A 193 -12.02 16.71 18.01
N ASP A 194 -11.62 15.86 17.04
CA ASP A 194 -12.11 14.49 16.89
C ASP A 194 -13.65 14.34 16.94
N ARG A 195 -14.38 15.32 16.39
CA ARG A 195 -15.86 15.40 16.40
C ARG A 195 -16.49 15.38 17.80
N LYS A 196 -15.74 15.75 18.82
CA LYS A 196 -16.23 15.91 20.20
C LYS A 196 -16.96 17.24 20.36
N LYS A 197 -17.21 17.64 21.60
CA LYS A 197 -17.90 18.89 21.91
C LYS A 197 -17.26 20.11 21.23
N LYS A 198 -18.13 21.05 20.83
CA LYS A 198 -17.70 22.31 20.22
C LYS A 198 -17.05 23.24 21.23
N LEU A 199 -16.02 23.94 20.83
CA LEU A 199 -15.37 25.00 21.60
C LEU A 199 -15.14 26.22 20.69
N PRO A 200 -15.23 27.45 21.23
CA PRO A 200 -14.96 28.67 20.45
C PRO A 200 -13.55 28.65 19.90
N VAL A 201 -13.35 29.14 18.67
CA VAL A 201 -12.02 29.21 18.04
C VAL A 201 -11.05 30.07 18.83
N THR A 202 -11.57 31.15 19.45
CA THR A 202 -10.77 32.05 20.28
C THR A 202 -10.20 31.36 21.53
N THR A 203 -10.94 30.45 22.14
CA THR A 203 -10.43 29.60 23.22
C THR A 203 -9.25 28.73 22.76
N LEU A 204 -9.32 28.17 21.57
CA LEU A 204 -8.22 27.40 20.98
C LEU A 204 -7.00 28.31 20.73
N LEU A 205 -7.19 29.51 20.16
CA LEU A 205 -6.12 30.47 19.93
C LEU A 205 -5.43 30.89 21.24
N ARG A 206 -6.19 31.10 22.34
CA ARG A 206 -5.61 31.38 23.67
C ARG A 206 -4.74 30.21 24.15
N ALA A 207 -5.23 29.00 24.02
CA ALA A 207 -4.51 27.80 24.46
C ALA A 207 -3.21 27.55 23.65
N ILE A 208 -3.10 28.08 22.44
CA ILE A 208 -1.92 27.97 21.58
C ILE A 208 -0.86 29.04 21.91
N GLY A 209 -1.23 30.07 22.73
CA GLY A 209 -0.29 31.09 23.17
C GLY A 209 -0.65 32.52 22.81
N PHE A 210 -1.89 32.78 22.37
CA PHE A 210 -2.42 34.15 22.18
C PHE A 210 -3.34 34.52 23.33
N GLU A 211 -2.73 34.88 24.45
CA GLU A 211 -3.41 35.03 25.76
C GLU A 211 -4.47 36.13 25.77
N ALA A 212 -4.10 37.32 25.29
CA ALA A 212 -4.92 38.51 25.38
C ALA A 212 -5.83 38.69 24.15
N ASP A 213 -7.00 39.32 24.36
CA ASP A 213 -7.89 39.73 23.26
C ASP A 213 -7.17 40.65 22.26
N GLN A 214 -6.24 41.47 22.73
CA GLN A 214 -5.41 42.34 21.93
C GLN A 214 -4.60 41.53 20.88
N GLN A 215 -3.91 40.49 21.31
CA GLN A 215 -3.11 39.68 20.43
C GLN A 215 -3.94 38.99 19.33
N ILE A 216 -5.16 38.51 19.69
CA ILE A 216 -6.09 37.90 18.73
C ILE A 216 -6.54 38.95 17.70
N LEU A 217 -6.85 40.18 18.14
CA LEU A 217 -7.28 41.25 17.23
C LEU A 217 -6.14 41.74 16.32
N GLU A 218 -4.92 41.79 16.83
CA GLU A 218 -3.73 42.16 16.05
C GLU A 218 -3.44 41.15 14.93
N ILE A 219 -3.56 39.87 15.19
CA ILE A 219 -3.36 38.79 14.17
C ILE A 219 -4.26 39.01 12.96
N PHE A 220 -5.49 39.45 13.18
CA PHE A 220 -6.48 39.67 12.13
C PHE A 220 -6.49 41.12 11.62
N ASP A 221 -5.63 41.99 12.15
CA ASP A 221 -5.54 43.42 11.79
C ASP A 221 -6.89 44.17 11.93
N LEU A 222 -7.60 43.90 13.03
CA LEU A 222 -8.97 44.33 13.24
C LEU A 222 -9.12 45.58 14.11
N ALA A 223 -8.10 45.96 14.81
CA ALA A 223 -8.13 47.02 15.80
C ALA A 223 -7.04 48.07 15.59
N ASP A 224 -7.39 49.32 15.82
CA ASP A 224 -6.46 50.45 15.94
C ASP A 224 -6.01 50.60 17.37
N GLU A 225 -4.71 50.65 17.62
CA GLU A 225 -4.13 50.93 18.90
C GLU A 225 -4.11 52.45 19.16
N VAL A 226 -4.84 52.89 20.16
CA VAL A 226 -4.91 54.28 20.54
C VAL A 226 -4.29 54.45 21.93
N LYS A 227 -3.29 55.35 22.03
CA LYS A 227 -2.68 55.66 23.33
C LYS A 227 -3.66 56.38 24.25
N VAL A 228 -3.70 55.98 25.53
CA VAL A 228 -4.56 56.57 26.52
C VAL A 228 -4.06 57.96 26.89
N THR A 229 -4.55 58.93 26.11
CA THR A 229 -4.34 60.36 26.39
C THR A 229 -5.69 61.05 26.23
N LYS A 230 -5.97 62.05 27.07
CA LYS A 230 -7.26 62.74 27.12
C LYS A 230 -7.66 63.32 25.75
N ALA A 231 -6.69 63.77 24.96
CA ALA A 231 -6.90 64.30 23.63
C ALA A 231 -7.18 63.23 22.58
N ALA A 232 -6.52 62.05 22.65
CA ALA A 232 -6.76 60.96 21.75
C ALA A 232 -8.11 60.23 22.02
N LEU A 233 -8.48 60.08 23.29
CA LEU A 233 -9.75 59.49 23.71
C LEU A 233 -10.95 60.34 23.30
N LYS A 234 -10.84 61.67 23.41
CA LYS A 234 -11.90 62.59 22.94
C LYS A 234 -12.12 62.50 21.39
N LYS A 235 -11.08 62.25 20.62
CA LYS A 235 -11.21 62.03 19.18
C LYS A 235 -11.81 60.64 18.84
N ALA A 236 -11.70 59.71 19.78
CA ALA A 236 -12.18 58.35 19.61
C ALA A 236 -13.60 58.12 20.14
N VAL A 237 -14.24 59.16 20.73
CA VAL A 237 -15.63 59.08 21.20
C VAL A 237 -16.57 58.70 20.04
N GLY A 238 -17.47 57.71 20.26
CA GLY A 238 -18.39 57.17 19.26
C GLY A 238 -17.90 55.91 18.59
N ARG A 239 -16.63 55.53 18.73
CA ARG A 239 -16.09 54.27 18.26
C ARG A 239 -16.32 53.17 19.29
N LYS A 240 -16.43 51.93 18.82
CA LYS A 240 -16.60 50.75 19.69
C LYS A 240 -15.24 50.23 20.16
N LEU A 241 -15.17 49.78 21.39
CA LEU A 241 -14.03 49.09 21.95
C LEU A 241 -13.93 47.69 21.37
N ALA A 242 -12.75 47.33 20.87
CA ALA A 242 -12.44 46.01 20.32
C ALA A 242 -12.02 44.99 21.40
N ALA A 243 -11.42 45.49 22.49
CA ALA A 243 -10.98 44.64 23.62
C ALA A 243 -11.42 45.26 24.95
N ARG A 244 -11.54 44.45 25.99
CA ARG A 244 -11.83 44.90 27.36
C ARG A 244 -10.72 45.79 27.89
N VAL A 245 -11.08 46.84 28.61
CA VAL A 245 -10.14 47.64 29.37
C VAL A 245 -10.10 47.06 30.78
N LEU A 246 -8.93 46.60 31.19
CA LEU A 246 -8.67 45.94 32.46
C LEU A 246 -7.84 46.82 33.36
N SER A 247 -8.16 46.86 34.65
CA SER A 247 -7.24 47.33 35.70
C SER A 247 -6.62 46.13 36.38
N THR A 248 -5.31 46.01 36.27
CA THR A 248 -4.56 44.89 36.83
C THR A 248 -3.82 45.33 38.06
N TRP A 249 -4.01 44.67 39.21
CA TRP A 249 -3.21 44.83 40.42
C TRP A 249 -2.76 43.49 40.96
N VAL A 250 -1.65 43.49 41.66
CA VAL A 250 -1.10 42.30 42.29
C VAL A 250 -1.54 42.33 43.77
N GLU A 251 -2.19 41.27 44.21
CA GLU A 251 -2.57 41.07 45.60
C GLU A 251 -1.72 39.93 46.18
N ASP A 252 -0.92 40.28 47.17
CA ASP A 252 -0.03 39.32 47.81
C ASP A 252 -0.78 38.61 48.94
N PHE A 253 -0.97 37.32 48.80
CA PHE A 253 -1.51 36.45 49.85
C PHE A 253 -0.36 35.66 50.47
N VAL A 254 -0.36 35.68 51.80
CA VAL A 254 0.51 34.78 52.59
C VAL A 254 -0.28 33.50 52.82
N ASP A 255 0.23 32.41 52.30
CA ASP A 255 -0.36 31.10 52.56
C ASP A 255 -0.10 30.75 54.04
N GLU A 256 -1.18 30.58 54.80
CA GLU A 256 -1.14 30.34 56.25
C GLU A 256 -0.47 28.99 56.61
N ASP A 257 -0.44 28.03 55.67
CA ASP A 257 0.11 26.68 55.90
C ASP A 257 1.60 26.56 55.48
N THR A 258 2.05 27.30 54.52
CA THR A 258 3.44 27.21 54.00
C THR A 258 4.29 28.48 54.31
N GLY A 259 3.66 29.59 54.64
CA GLY A 259 4.34 30.86 54.86
C GLY A 259 4.96 31.52 53.63
N GLU A 260 4.69 31.00 52.46
CA GLU A 260 5.12 31.59 51.19
C GLU A 260 4.16 32.71 50.74
N VAL A 261 4.74 33.79 50.22
CA VAL A 261 3.97 34.89 49.63
C VAL A 261 3.63 34.54 48.17
N VAL A 262 2.36 34.23 47.92
CA VAL A 262 1.85 34.00 46.57
C VAL A 262 1.24 35.30 46.06
N SER A 263 1.88 35.89 45.05
CA SER A 263 1.38 37.10 44.37
C SER A 263 0.37 36.70 43.31
N ILE A 264 -0.90 37.05 43.49
CA ILE A 264 -1.97 36.77 42.52
C ILE A 264 -2.32 38.06 41.77
N GLU A 265 -2.19 38.02 40.45
CA GLU A 265 -2.67 39.09 39.59
C GLU A 265 -4.19 39.05 39.48
N ARG A 266 -4.87 40.12 39.92
CA ARG A 266 -6.31 40.29 39.72
C ARG A 266 -6.60 41.31 38.65
N ASN A 267 -7.54 40.98 37.78
CA ASN A 267 -8.01 41.82 36.69
C ASN A 267 -9.47 42.23 36.90
N ASN A 268 -9.73 43.56 37.05
CA ASN A 268 -11.08 44.08 37.02
C ASN A 268 -11.40 44.64 35.62
N VAL A 269 -12.55 44.23 35.07
CA VAL A 269 -13.04 44.78 33.80
C VAL A 269 -13.69 46.14 34.07
N ILE A 270 -13.13 47.21 33.55
CA ILE A 270 -13.63 48.59 33.72
C ILE A 270 -14.65 48.92 32.64
N VAL A 271 -14.29 48.68 31.41
CA VAL A 271 -15.19 48.82 30.26
C VAL A 271 -15.13 47.54 29.44
N ASP A 272 -16.28 46.95 29.16
CA ASP A 272 -16.39 45.70 28.40
C ASP A 272 -16.20 45.97 26.89
N ARG A 273 -15.79 44.92 26.15
CA ARG A 273 -15.70 44.96 24.70
C ARG A 273 -17.06 45.23 24.07
N GLU A 274 -17.04 45.73 22.83
CA GLU A 274 -18.24 46.15 22.08
C GLU A 274 -19.01 47.34 22.65
N THR A 275 -18.51 47.99 23.71
CA THR A 275 -19.10 49.17 24.26
C THR A 275 -18.70 50.39 23.43
N VAL A 276 -19.65 51.24 23.09
CA VAL A 276 -19.37 52.52 22.44
C VAL A 276 -18.70 53.46 23.44
N LEU A 277 -17.53 54.00 23.05
CA LEU A 277 -16.79 54.91 23.91
C LEU A 277 -17.57 56.21 24.07
N GLN A 278 -17.91 56.54 25.32
CA GLN A 278 -18.61 57.78 25.74
C GLN A 278 -17.67 58.65 26.59
N GLU A 279 -18.00 59.91 26.75
CA GLU A 279 -17.19 60.82 27.54
C GLU A 279 -17.02 60.39 28.98
N GLU A 280 -18.01 59.70 29.56
CA GLU A 280 -18.00 59.16 30.92
C GLU A 280 -16.95 58.08 31.15
N HIS A 281 -16.68 57.30 30.09
CA HIS A 281 -15.69 56.19 30.15
C HIS A 281 -14.26 56.69 30.09
N ILE A 282 -13.99 57.91 29.60
CA ILE A 282 -12.65 58.46 29.42
C ILE A 282 -11.91 58.57 30.76
N ASP A 283 -12.56 59.12 31.81
CA ASP A 283 -11.94 59.29 33.09
C ASP A 283 -11.72 57.93 33.79
N GLN A 284 -12.62 56.97 33.61
CA GLN A 284 -12.48 55.59 34.12
C GLN A 284 -11.31 54.84 33.44
N ILE A 285 -11.13 55.04 32.14
CA ILE A 285 -10.03 54.43 31.39
C ILE A 285 -8.66 55.06 31.80
N ILE A 286 -8.62 56.33 32.03
CA ILE A 286 -7.38 57.01 32.51
C ILE A 286 -7.01 56.56 33.92
N GLU A 287 -7.99 56.36 34.81
CA GLU A 287 -7.78 55.86 36.16
C GLU A 287 -7.34 54.39 36.21
N SER A 288 -7.69 53.62 35.20
CA SER A 288 -7.27 52.18 35.08
C SER A 288 -5.79 51.93 34.93
N GLY A 289 -5.03 52.95 34.54
CA GLY A 289 -3.60 52.86 34.29
C GLY A 289 -3.25 52.16 32.97
N ALA A 290 -4.22 51.85 32.12
CA ALA A 290 -4.00 51.29 30.81
C ALA A 290 -3.17 52.27 29.94
N LYS A 291 -2.15 51.78 29.21
CA LYS A 291 -1.32 52.59 28.34
C LYS A 291 -1.93 52.82 26.96
N THR A 292 -2.63 51.81 26.46
CA THR A 292 -3.26 51.81 25.16
C THR A 292 -4.62 51.14 25.21
N ILE A 293 -5.54 51.51 24.33
CA ILE A 293 -6.85 50.86 24.11
C ILE A 293 -6.98 50.46 22.64
N LEU A 294 -7.73 49.42 22.38
CA LEU A 294 -8.01 48.95 21.05
C LEU A 294 -9.43 49.34 20.63
N LEU A 295 -9.53 49.97 19.49
CA LEU A 295 -10.80 50.37 18.88
C LEU A 295 -10.98 49.66 17.54
N HIS A 296 -12.23 49.31 17.20
CA HIS A 296 -12.50 48.71 15.88
C HIS A 296 -12.06 49.63 14.75
N LYS A 297 -11.39 49.06 13.73
CA LYS A 297 -11.07 49.78 12.49
C LYS A 297 -12.32 50.19 11.74
N GLU A 298 -12.40 51.47 11.31
CA GLU A 298 -13.54 52.01 10.58
C GLU A 298 -13.56 51.63 9.09
N ASN A 299 -12.40 51.36 8.51
CA ASN A 299 -12.24 51.07 7.10
C ASN A 299 -11.61 49.71 6.86
N LEU A 300 -12.38 48.65 7.07
CA LEU A 300 -12.00 47.32 6.62
C LEU A 300 -12.35 47.18 5.14
N SER A 301 -11.37 46.94 4.28
CA SER A 301 -11.51 46.85 2.82
C SER A 301 -12.45 45.73 2.37
N GLY A 302 -13.76 45.89 2.62
CA GLY A 302 -14.79 44.98 2.14
C GLY A 302 -14.80 43.56 2.66
N ILE A 303 -14.14 43.30 3.82
CA ILE A 303 -14.16 42.00 4.50
C ILE A 303 -14.89 42.18 5.83
N ASP A 304 -15.90 41.36 6.08
CA ASP A 304 -16.66 41.37 7.34
C ASP A 304 -16.00 40.38 8.34
N PHE A 305 -15.40 40.91 9.40
CA PHE A 305 -14.80 40.16 10.49
C PHE A 305 -15.71 40.06 11.73
N SER A 306 -16.99 40.35 11.60
CA SER A 306 -17.93 40.30 12.73
C SER A 306 -17.97 38.94 13.42
N ILE A 307 -17.62 37.87 12.71
CA ILE A 307 -17.56 36.51 13.25
C ILE A 307 -16.51 36.35 14.36
N ILE A 308 -15.36 37.03 14.25
CA ILE A 308 -14.34 37.01 15.30
C ILE A 308 -14.83 37.74 16.56
N TYR A 309 -15.50 38.88 16.40
CA TYR A 309 -16.05 39.62 17.53
C TYR A 309 -17.16 38.82 18.22
N ASN A 310 -18.05 38.21 17.47
CA ASN A 310 -19.12 37.37 18.02
C ASN A 310 -18.55 36.15 18.75
N THR A 311 -17.48 35.57 18.24
CA THR A 311 -16.80 34.44 18.89
C THR A 311 -16.11 34.85 20.17
N LEU A 312 -15.46 36.03 20.19
CA LEU A 312 -14.87 36.59 21.43
C LEU A 312 -15.91 36.86 22.52
N GLN A 313 -17.10 37.33 22.15
CA GLN A 313 -18.20 37.54 23.13
C GLN A 313 -18.70 36.25 23.77
N LYS A 314 -18.66 35.14 23.02
CA LYS A 314 -19.08 33.82 23.51
C LYS A 314 -17.95 32.99 24.12
N ASP A 315 -16.73 33.50 24.12
CA ASP A 315 -15.59 32.83 24.73
C ASP A 315 -15.71 32.86 26.28
N PRO A 316 -15.76 31.70 26.95
CA PRO A 316 -15.87 31.64 28.40
C PRO A 316 -14.56 31.93 29.14
N CYS A 317 -13.42 31.97 28.41
CA CYS A 317 -12.08 32.07 28.97
C CYS A 317 -11.45 33.45 28.72
N ASN A 318 -10.75 33.96 29.71
CA ASN A 318 -10.06 35.25 29.62
C ASN A 318 -8.54 35.15 29.63
N SER A 319 -8.01 34.00 29.99
CA SER A 319 -6.55 33.73 30.05
C SER A 319 -6.18 32.43 29.40
N GLU A 320 -4.90 32.28 29.08
CA GLU A 320 -4.34 31.03 28.53
C GLU A 320 -4.60 29.85 29.48
N LYS A 321 -4.40 30.05 30.80
CA LYS A 321 -4.61 29.00 31.80
C LYS A 321 -6.04 28.46 31.82
N GLU A 322 -7.02 29.38 31.84
CA GLU A 322 -8.43 29.00 31.78
C GLU A 322 -8.78 28.27 30.49
N ALA A 323 -8.23 28.71 29.33
CA ALA A 323 -8.47 28.10 28.06
C ALA A 323 -7.91 26.65 27.98
N VAL A 324 -6.71 26.44 28.50
CA VAL A 324 -6.06 25.11 28.54
C VAL A 324 -6.85 24.15 29.42
N VAL A 325 -7.27 24.58 30.61
CA VAL A 325 -8.11 23.79 31.54
C VAL A 325 -9.47 23.48 30.91
N TYR A 326 -10.10 24.49 30.29
CA TYR A 326 -11.39 24.32 29.62
C TYR A 326 -11.32 23.26 28.48
N ILE A 327 -10.31 23.32 27.63
CA ILE A 327 -10.11 22.34 26.54
C ILE A 327 -9.86 20.94 27.11
N TYR A 328 -9.02 20.82 28.13
CA TYR A 328 -8.77 19.53 28.79
C TYR A 328 -10.06 18.92 29.34
N ARG A 329 -10.90 19.73 30.04
CA ARG A 329 -12.20 19.30 30.58
C ARG A 329 -13.15 18.84 29.47
N GLN A 330 -13.15 19.51 28.31
CA GLN A 330 -13.98 19.11 27.17
C GLN A 330 -13.47 17.79 26.51
N LEU A 331 -12.15 17.55 26.49
CA LEU A 331 -11.59 16.37 25.89
C LEU A 331 -11.65 15.12 26.78
N ARG A 332 -11.40 15.28 28.06
CA ARG A 332 -11.28 14.17 29.03
C ARG A 332 -12.47 13.98 29.94
N ALA A 333 -13.39 14.94 29.99
CA ALA A 333 -14.53 14.98 30.92
C ALA A 333 -14.13 14.90 32.42
N SER A 334 -12.91 15.29 32.75
CA SER A 334 -12.35 15.35 34.10
C SER A 334 -11.52 16.62 34.26
N GLU A 335 -11.31 17.05 35.51
CA GLU A 335 -10.40 18.17 35.78
C GLU A 335 -8.93 17.72 35.64
N PRO A 336 -8.02 18.57 35.11
CA PRO A 336 -6.62 18.27 35.09
C PRO A 336 -6.03 18.26 36.51
N PRO A 337 -5.06 17.37 36.79
CA PRO A 337 -4.35 17.39 38.07
C PRO A 337 -3.52 18.64 38.25
N ASP A 338 -2.96 19.19 37.19
CA ASP A 338 -2.23 20.46 37.14
C ASP A 338 -2.32 21.11 35.74
N GLU A 339 -1.90 22.38 35.67
CA GLU A 339 -1.87 23.14 34.41
C GLU A 339 -0.87 22.56 33.40
N ALA A 340 0.30 22.11 33.88
CA ALA A 340 1.35 21.57 33.04
C ALA A 340 0.89 20.30 32.30
N THR A 341 0.14 19.45 32.99
CA THR A 341 -0.44 18.23 32.36
C THR A 341 -1.48 18.59 31.30
N ALA A 342 -2.30 19.61 31.53
CA ALA A 342 -3.29 20.03 30.55
C ALA A 342 -2.64 20.64 29.31
N ARG A 343 -1.59 21.45 29.47
CA ARG A 343 -0.80 22.03 28.38
C ARG A 343 -0.08 20.92 27.58
N ASP A 344 0.53 19.97 28.24
CA ASP A 344 1.20 18.82 27.63
C ASP A 344 0.24 17.96 26.77
N VAL A 345 -1.01 17.83 27.18
CA VAL A 345 -2.03 17.13 26.38
C VAL A 345 -2.35 17.86 25.09
N ILE A 346 -2.49 19.18 25.12
CA ILE A 346 -2.77 19.98 23.91
C ILE A 346 -1.57 20.01 22.99
N GLU A 347 -0.36 20.17 23.53
CA GLU A 347 0.88 20.14 22.75
C GLU A 347 1.09 18.78 22.06
N LYS A 348 0.85 17.69 22.76
CA LYS A 348 0.90 16.33 22.19
C LYS A 348 -0.15 16.06 21.14
N LEU A 349 -1.28 16.77 21.11
CA LEU A 349 -2.32 16.55 20.12
C LEU A 349 -1.96 17.06 18.72
N PHE A 350 -1.30 18.23 18.63
CA PHE A 350 -1.11 18.95 17.36
C PHE A 350 0.34 19.32 17.04
N PHE A 351 1.20 19.46 18.06
CA PHE A 351 2.55 20.00 17.90
C PHE A 351 3.68 19.01 18.16
N SER A 352 3.36 17.78 18.55
CA SER A 352 4.35 16.73 18.83
C SER A 352 4.54 15.82 17.65
N ASP A 353 5.76 15.71 17.12
CA ASP A 353 6.14 14.82 16.00
C ASP A 353 5.82 13.34 16.28
N LYS A 354 5.80 12.93 17.54
CA LYS A 354 5.51 11.53 17.92
C LYS A 354 4.06 11.13 17.74
N ARG A 355 3.12 12.08 17.84
CA ARG A 355 1.68 11.81 17.82
C ARG A 355 0.93 12.43 16.65
N TYR A 356 1.46 13.48 16.07
CA TYR A 356 0.83 14.20 14.97
C TYR A 356 1.80 14.31 13.79
N ASP A 357 1.34 13.90 12.62
CA ASP A 357 2.11 14.00 11.38
C ASP A 357 1.15 14.35 10.23
N LEU A 358 1.42 15.45 9.55
CA LEU A 358 0.72 15.84 8.33
C LEU A 358 1.20 15.04 7.11
N GLY A 359 2.39 14.44 7.19
CA GLY A 359 3.07 13.88 6.04
C GLY A 359 3.61 14.95 5.08
N ASP A 360 4.43 14.52 4.15
CA ASP A 360 5.00 15.43 3.14
C ASP A 360 3.90 16.01 2.24
N VAL A 361 2.92 15.19 1.89
CA VAL A 361 1.78 15.58 1.06
C VAL A 361 0.89 16.60 1.77
N GLY A 362 0.59 16.37 3.05
CA GLY A 362 -0.24 17.30 3.83
C GLY A 362 0.40 18.67 3.99
N ARG A 363 1.70 18.72 4.28
CA ARG A 363 2.45 19.99 4.39
C ARG A 363 2.51 20.72 3.04
N TYR A 364 2.83 20.01 1.96
CA TYR A 364 2.85 20.59 0.62
C TYR A 364 1.48 21.22 0.25
N ARG A 365 0.40 20.50 0.52
CA ARG A 365 -0.95 20.98 0.17
C ARG A 365 -1.40 22.18 1.00
N ILE A 366 -1.10 22.18 2.32
CA ILE A 366 -1.43 23.31 3.19
C ILE A 366 -0.64 24.54 2.73
N ASN A 367 0.67 24.42 2.50
CA ASN A 367 1.50 25.53 2.04
C ASN A 367 0.98 26.09 0.71
N LYS A 368 0.67 25.24 -0.25
CA LYS A 368 0.18 25.66 -1.56
C LYS A 368 -1.22 26.31 -1.51
N LYS A 369 -2.14 25.74 -0.72
CA LYS A 369 -3.53 26.25 -0.63
C LYS A 369 -3.62 27.60 0.08
N LEU A 370 -2.76 27.80 1.08
CA LEU A 370 -2.81 28.97 1.95
C LEU A 370 -1.68 29.98 1.65
N ASP A 371 -0.88 29.77 0.59
CA ASP A 371 0.28 30.57 0.22
C ASP A 371 1.26 30.79 1.41
N LEU A 372 1.56 29.69 2.12
CA LEU A 372 2.48 29.68 3.26
C LEU A 372 3.88 29.21 2.79
N ASP A 373 4.91 29.83 3.33
CA ASP A 373 6.32 29.46 3.08
C ASP A 373 6.92 28.80 4.34
N ILE A 374 6.28 27.73 4.81
CA ILE A 374 6.75 26.94 5.95
C ILE A 374 7.66 25.83 5.43
N ASP A 375 8.77 25.57 6.14
CA ASP A 375 9.73 24.52 5.79
C ASP A 375 9.02 23.16 5.62
N PRO A 376 9.18 22.49 4.48
CA PRO A 376 8.63 21.16 4.24
C PRO A 376 9.05 20.09 5.27
N ALA A 377 10.16 20.30 5.98
CA ALA A 377 10.61 19.41 7.05
C ALA A 377 9.70 19.43 8.28
N ILE A 378 8.92 20.51 8.48
CA ILE A 378 7.98 20.64 9.60
C ILE A 378 6.69 19.89 9.25
N ARG A 379 6.49 18.72 9.86
CA ARG A 379 5.32 17.86 9.62
C ARG A 379 4.21 18.01 10.64
N THR A 380 4.43 18.80 11.68
CA THR A 380 3.42 19.11 12.67
C THR A 380 2.63 20.35 12.27
N LEU A 381 1.46 20.51 12.86
CA LEU A 381 0.68 21.74 12.71
C LEU A 381 1.43 22.90 13.36
N THR A 382 1.39 24.09 12.75
CA THR A 382 1.99 25.31 13.28
C THR A 382 0.90 26.32 13.66
N ARG A 383 1.27 27.31 14.47
CA ARG A 383 0.36 28.41 14.82
C ARG A 383 -0.06 29.20 13.58
N GLU A 384 0.87 29.40 12.65
CA GLU A 384 0.65 30.10 11.38
C GLU A 384 -0.37 29.36 10.49
N ASP A 385 -0.34 28.03 10.47
CA ASP A 385 -1.32 27.23 9.74
C ASP A 385 -2.73 27.49 10.24
N ILE A 386 -2.95 27.47 11.55
CA ILE A 386 -4.26 27.68 12.15
C ILE A 386 -4.77 29.09 11.85
N ILE A 387 -3.93 30.09 11.97
CA ILE A 387 -4.28 31.49 11.65
C ILE A 387 -4.65 31.63 10.18
N ALA A 388 -3.85 31.06 9.29
CA ALA A 388 -4.11 31.13 7.85
C ALA A 388 -5.42 30.42 7.46
N ILE A 389 -5.72 29.29 8.07
CA ILE A 389 -6.98 28.54 7.85
C ILE A 389 -8.18 29.40 8.30
N ILE A 390 -8.10 30.04 9.46
CA ILE A 390 -9.17 30.91 9.94
C ILE A 390 -9.34 32.12 9.02
N LYS A 391 -8.25 32.74 8.56
CA LYS A 391 -8.30 33.85 7.58
C LYS A 391 -8.97 33.44 6.28
N TYR A 392 -8.60 32.26 5.75
CA TYR A 392 -9.21 31.74 4.53
C TYR A 392 -10.70 31.44 4.70
N LEU A 393 -11.08 30.89 5.86
CA LEU A 393 -12.49 30.64 6.18
C LEU A 393 -13.30 31.95 6.26
N ILE A 394 -12.73 33.04 6.77
CA ILE A 394 -13.34 34.37 6.78
C ILE A 394 -13.47 34.91 5.33
N GLN A 395 -12.48 34.69 4.47
CA GLN A 395 -12.55 35.04 3.05
C GLN A 395 -13.67 34.28 2.33
N LEU A 396 -13.88 32.99 2.66
CA LEU A 396 -15.01 32.20 2.15
C LEU A 396 -16.36 32.78 2.55
N ILE A 397 -16.53 33.18 3.80
CA ILE A 397 -17.77 33.80 4.29
C ILE A 397 -18.06 35.07 3.50
N ASN A 398 -17.05 35.83 3.15
CA ASN A 398 -17.13 37.05 2.36
C ASN A 398 -17.15 36.82 0.83
N SER A 399 -17.27 35.59 0.39
CA SER A 399 -17.31 35.20 -1.05
C SER A 399 -16.07 35.65 -1.87
N LYS A 400 -14.91 35.79 -1.21
CA LYS A 400 -13.62 36.13 -1.84
C LYS A 400 -12.72 34.90 -2.11
N ALA A 401 -13.16 33.73 -1.72
CA ALA A 401 -12.47 32.47 -1.94
C ALA A 401 -13.44 31.39 -2.42
N GLU A 402 -12.93 30.30 -2.91
CA GLU A 402 -13.71 29.17 -3.40
C GLU A 402 -13.61 27.96 -2.48
N VAL A 403 -14.70 27.18 -2.46
CA VAL A 403 -14.82 25.95 -1.69
C VAL A 403 -14.12 24.82 -2.44
N ASP A 404 -13.50 23.90 -1.71
CA ASP A 404 -12.84 22.73 -2.31
C ASP A 404 -13.87 21.69 -2.76
N ASP A 405 -13.63 21.10 -3.91
CA ASP A 405 -14.35 19.93 -4.39
C ASP A 405 -13.66 18.66 -3.83
N ILE A 406 -14.37 17.94 -2.97
CA ILE A 406 -13.86 16.75 -2.29
C ILE A 406 -13.59 15.60 -3.28
N ASP A 407 -14.37 15.52 -4.36
CA ASP A 407 -14.29 14.43 -5.33
C ASP A 407 -13.26 14.67 -6.45
N HIS A 408 -12.68 15.86 -6.49
CA HIS A 408 -11.59 16.19 -7.40
C HIS A 408 -10.36 15.33 -7.09
N LEU A 409 -9.71 14.76 -8.11
CA LEU A 409 -8.55 13.85 -7.89
C LEU A 409 -7.29 14.56 -7.37
N SER A 410 -7.24 15.87 -7.32
CA SER A 410 -6.24 16.60 -6.55
C SER A 410 -6.43 16.48 -5.04
N ASN A 411 -7.65 16.17 -4.60
CA ASN A 411 -8.06 16.01 -3.21
C ASN A 411 -8.16 14.54 -2.78
N ARG A 412 -8.10 13.62 -3.73
CA ARG A 412 -8.11 12.19 -3.49
C ARG A 412 -6.77 11.59 -3.87
N ARG A 413 -6.21 10.80 -2.98
CA ARG A 413 -4.88 10.23 -3.07
C ARG A 413 -4.96 8.70 -3.02
N VAL A 414 -3.99 8.04 -3.61
CA VAL A 414 -3.88 6.57 -3.63
C VAL A 414 -2.82 6.12 -2.60
N ARG A 415 -3.22 5.22 -1.72
CA ARG A 415 -2.29 4.44 -0.89
C ARG A 415 -1.94 3.16 -1.61
N THR A 416 -0.70 3.03 -2.01
CA THR A 416 -0.16 1.82 -2.61
C THR A 416 0.24 0.80 -1.55
N VAL A 417 0.61 -0.40 -1.98
CA VAL A 417 1.01 -1.50 -1.09
C VAL A 417 2.18 -1.12 -0.18
N GLY A 418 3.17 -0.40 -0.70
CA GLY A 418 4.34 0.02 0.08
C GLY A 418 3.98 0.95 1.23
N GLU A 419 3.09 1.91 1.01
CA GLU A 419 2.61 2.83 2.05
C GLU A 419 1.76 2.10 3.10
N GLN A 420 0.89 1.18 2.67
CA GLN A 420 0.11 0.36 3.59
C GLN A 420 0.99 -0.51 4.49
N LEU A 421 2.02 -1.13 3.91
CA LEU A 421 3.03 -1.89 4.67
C LEU A 421 3.80 -0.99 5.63
N SER A 422 4.24 0.20 5.19
CA SER A 422 4.92 1.19 6.03
C SER A 422 4.12 1.53 7.28
N ASN A 423 2.81 1.75 7.13
CA ASN A 423 1.92 2.02 8.25
C ASN A 423 1.84 0.85 9.24
N GLN A 424 1.75 -0.39 8.74
CA GLN A 424 1.71 -1.58 9.59
C GLN A 424 3.05 -1.82 10.31
N PHE A 425 4.16 -1.62 9.62
CA PHE A 425 5.48 -1.68 10.23
C PHE A 425 5.65 -0.63 11.33
N SER A 426 5.22 0.60 11.08
CA SER A 426 5.25 1.68 12.08
C SER A 426 4.48 1.29 13.35
N VAL A 427 3.28 0.73 13.23
CA VAL A 427 2.50 0.23 14.37
C VAL A 427 3.26 -0.89 15.11
N GLY A 428 3.85 -1.83 14.38
CA GLY A 428 4.64 -2.92 14.95
C GLY A 428 5.88 -2.42 15.69
N PHE A 429 6.61 -1.48 15.10
CA PHE A 429 7.82 -0.89 15.71
C PHE A 429 7.52 -0.04 16.94
N VAL A 430 6.44 0.74 16.95
CA VAL A 430 6.02 1.50 18.15
C VAL A 430 5.73 0.57 19.33
N ARG A 431 5.04 -0.56 19.09
CA ARG A 431 4.80 -1.58 20.11
C ARG A 431 6.10 -2.23 20.59
N MET A 432 6.99 -2.54 19.66
CA MET A 432 8.29 -3.13 19.95
C MET A 432 9.16 -2.16 20.74
N ALA A 433 9.26 -0.89 20.36
CA ALA A 433 10.03 0.13 21.06
C ALA A 433 9.57 0.31 22.51
N ARG A 434 8.26 0.23 22.75
CA ARG A 434 7.73 0.21 24.12
C ARG A 434 8.24 -0.98 24.92
N THR A 435 8.17 -2.17 24.36
CA THR A 435 8.67 -3.39 25.02
C THR A 435 10.18 -3.34 25.24
N ILE A 436 10.94 -2.78 24.33
CA ILE A 436 12.39 -2.58 24.46
C ILE A 436 12.69 -1.66 25.64
N ARG A 437 12.01 -0.51 25.76
CA ARG A 437 12.18 0.41 26.90
C ARG A 437 11.83 -0.25 28.22
N GLU A 438 10.73 -0.98 28.28
CA GLU A 438 10.34 -1.72 29.49
C GLU A 438 11.42 -2.76 29.90
N ARG A 439 12.00 -3.46 28.92
CA ARG A 439 13.08 -4.42 29.19
C ARG A 439 14.40 -3.77 29.61
N MET A 440 14.76 -2.64 28.98
CA MET A 440 15.94 -1.85 29.36
C MET A 440 15.82 -1.34 30.79
N ASN A 441 14.66 -0.81 31.19
CA ASN A 441 14.41 -0.30 32.54
C ASN A 441 14.49 -1.38 33.66
N VAL A 442 14.12 -2.62 33.33
CA VAL A 442 14.12 -3.72 34.29
C VAL A 442 15.52 -4.32 34.51
N ARG A 443 16.40 -4.22 33.50
CA ARG A 443 17.71 -4.89 33.47
C ARG A 443 18.90 -3.97 33.77
N ASP A 444 18.69 -2.93 34.56
CA ASP A 444 19.66 -1.85 34.85
C ASP A 444 21.05 -2.34 35.31
N ASN A 445 21.16 -3.55 35.84
CA ASN A 445 22.41 -4.11 36.46
C ASN A 445 22.92 -5.39 35.75
N GLU A 446 22.37 -5.80 34.64
CA GLU A 446 22.77 -7.02 33.92
C GLU A 446 23.42 -6.69 32.59
N VAL A 447 24.39 -7.48 32.18
CA VAL A 447 24.92 -7.40 30.79
C VAL A 447 23.91 -8.03 29.87
N PHE A 448 23.36 -7.23 28.95
CA PHE A 448 22.37 -7.70 27.99
C PHE A 448 22.81 -7.34 26.57
N THR A 449 22.29 -8.07 25.60
CA THR A 449 22.58 -7.92 24.18
C THR A 449 21.39 -7.36 23.41
N PRO A 450 21.57 -6.76 22.23
CA PRO A 450 20.45 -6.31 21.40
C PRO A 450 19.42 -7.42 21.10
N VAL A 451 19.85 -8.69 20.97
CA VAL A 451 18.97 -9.84 20.74
C VAL A 451 18.01 -10.09 21.91
N ASP A 452 18.46 -9.86 23.14
CA ASP A 452 17.63 -10.05 24.35
C ASP A 452 16.51 -9.01 24.48
N LEU A 453 16.71 -7.84 23.90
CA LEU A 453 15.76 -6.72 23.95
C LEU A 453 14.61 -6.89 22.95
N ILE A 454 14.87 -7.49 21.80
CA ILE A 454 13.94 -7.51 20.67
C ILE A 454 13.07 -8.76 20.69
N ASN A 455 11.76 -8.55 20.49
CA ASN A 455 10.80 -9.64 20.33
C ASN A 455 10.21 -9.61 18.92
N ALA A 456 10.73 -10.46 18.04
CA ALA A 456 10.28 -10.58 16.65
C ALA A 456 8.78 -10.92 16.49
N LYS A 457 8.19 -11.61 17.49
CA LYS A 457 6.77 -11.99 17.46
C LYS A 457 5.83 -10.78 17.43
N THR A 458 6.21 -9.68 18.04
CA THR A 458 5.42 -8.44 18.07
C THR A 458 5.22 -7.88 16.68
N LEU A 459 6.28 -7.78 15.88
CA LEU A 459 6.21 -7.30 14.50
C LEU A 459 5.50 -8.32 13.59
N SER A 460 5.90 -9.58 13.67
CA SER A 460 5.34 -10.66 12.84
C SER A 460 3.83 -10.81 13.04
N SER A 461 3.32 -10.63 14.27
CA SER A 461 1.87 -10.73 14.53
C SER A 461 1.07 -9.62 13.86
N VAL A 462 1.58 -8.39 13.85
CA VAL A 462 0.93 -7.24 13.18
C VAL A 462 0.89 -7.45 11.68
N ILE A 463 2.01 -7.86 11.09
CA ILE A 463 2.11 -8.08 9.64
C ILE A 463 1.23 -9.26 9.20
N ASN A 464 1.27 -10.38 9.90
CA ASN A 464 0.43 -11.54 9.59
C ASN A 464 -1.07 -11.21 9.73
N SER A 465 -1.45 -10.40 10.71
CA SER A 465 -2.82 -9.92 10.84
C SER A 465 -3.23 -9.05 9.65
N PHE A 466 -2.36 -8.17 9.19
CA PHE A 466 -2.62 -7.35 8.01
C PHE A 466 -2.85 -8.21 6.76
N PHE A 467 -1.93 -9.10 6.42
CA PHE A 467 -2.06 -9.95 5.23
C PHE A 467 -3.24 -10.93 5.30
N GLY A 468 -3.60 -11.39 6.48
CA GLY A 468 -4.68 -12.37 6.68
C GLY A 468 -6.08 -11.79 6.80
N THR A 469 -6.23 -10.65 7.46
CA THR A 469 -7.54 -10.12 7.88
C THR A 469 -7.88 -8.74 7.35
N SER A 470 -6.96 -8.03 6.72
CA SER A 470 -7.24 -6.72 6.15
C SER A 470 -8.26 -6.82 5.00
N GLN A 471 -9.19 -5.86 4.93
CA GLN A 471 -10.16 -5.76 3.83
C GLN A 471 -9.47 -5.49 2.47
N LEU A 472 -8.30 -4.89 2.46
CA LEU A 472 -7.52 -4.58 1.25
C LEU A 472 -6.61 -5.73 0.80
N SER A 473 -6.32 -6.69 1.69
CA SER A 473 -5.66 -7.95 1.33
C SER A 473 -6.72 -8.92 0.85
N GLN A 474 -6.82 -9.08 -0.47
CA GLN A 474 -7.87 -9.87 -1.11
C GLN A 474 -7.28 -11.12 -1.76
N PHE A 475 -8.06 -12.18 -1.76
CA PHE A 475 -7.80 -13.40 -2.50
C PHE A 475 -7.81 -13.07 -3.98
N MET A 476 -6.71 -13.37 -4.69
CA MET A 476 -6.56 -12.97 -6.09
C MET A 476 -7.60 -13.64 -6.98
N ASP A 477 -8.26 -12.85 -7.82
CA ASP A 477 -9.12 -13.36 -8.88
C ASP A 477 -8.23 -13.87 -10.03
N GLN A 478 -8.16 -15.18 -10.17
CA GLN A 478 -7.21 -15.90 -11.02
C GLN A 478 -7.90 -16.80 -12.06
N ILE A 479 -9.08 -16.43 -12.51
CA ILE A 479 -9.81 -17.20 -13.53
C ILE A 479 -9.04 -17.17 -14.84
N ASN A 480 -8.63 -15.99 -15.29
CA ASN A 480 -7.88 -15.76 -16.52
C ASN A 480 -6.85 -14.63 -16.34
N PRO A 481 -5.91 -14.44 -17.28
CA PRO A 481 -4.90 -13.40 -17.16
C PRO A 481 -5.45 -11.99 -17.02
N LEU A 482 -6.57 -11.69 -17.68
CA LEU A 482 -7.21 -10.38 -17.59
C LEU A 482 -7.73 -10.10 -16.18
N ALA A 483 -8.34 -11.09 -15.53
CA ALA A 483 -8.82 -10.97 -14.16
C ALA A 483 -7.68 -10.68 -13.18
N GLU A 484 -6.52 -11.31 -13.35
CA GLU A 484 -5.34 -11.05 -12.53
C GLU A 484 -4.84 -9.62 -12.67
N ILE A 485 -4.62 -9.13 -13.89
CA ILE A 485 -4.13 -7.77 -14.14
C ILE A 485 -5.12 -6.74 -13.65
N THR A 486 -6.39 -6.93 -13.91
CA THR A 486 -7.44 -6.01 -13.46
C THR A 486 -7.49 -5.92 -11.95
N HIS A 487 -7.35 -7.05 -11.24
CA HIS A 487 -7.32 -7.06 -9.79
C HIS A 487 -6.12 -6.29 -9.22
N LYS A 488 -4.94 -6.43 -9.82
CA LYS A 488 -3.72 -5.74 -9.40
C LYS A 488 -3.77 -4.22 -9.64
N ARG A 489 -4.54 -3.77 -10.63
CA ARG A 489 -4.72 -2.34 -10.98
C ARG A 489 -5.98 -1.70 -10.40
N ARG A 490 -6.67 -2.39 -9.53
CA ARG A 490 -7.91 -1.91 -8.89
C ARG A 490 -7.61 -0.89 -7.80
N LEU A 491 -8.49 0.10 -7.68
CA LEU A 491 -8.49 1.10 -6.61
C LEU A 491 -9.79 0.96 -5.82
N SER A 492 -9.69 0.81 -4.50
CA SER A 492 -10.85 0.70 -3.62
C SER A 492 -10.96 1.97 -2.76
N ALA A 493 -12.15 2.55 -2.69
CA ALA A 493 -12.45 3.63 -1.75
C ALA A 493 -12.83 3.11 -0.35
N LEU A 494 -13.00 1.80 -0.21
CA LEU A 494 -13.36 1.11 1.05
C LEU A 494 -12.11 0.79 1.88
N GLY A 495 -12.32 0.35 3.09
CA GLY A 495 -11.26 -0.14 3.96
C GLY A 495 -10.90 0.81 5.11
N PRO A 496 -9.85 0.52 5.87
CA PRO A 496 -9.43 1.34 7.01
C PRO A 496 -9.07 2.76 6.60
N GLY A 497 -9.69 3.76 7.23
CA GLY A 497 -9.51 5.17 6.86
C GLY A 497 -10.23 5.61 5.58
N GLY A 498 -11.00 4.72 4.94
CA GLY A 498 -11.80 4.99 3.76
C GLY A 498 -13.30 5.14 4.07
N LEU A 499 -14.10 5.01 3.01
CA LEU A 499 -15.56 5.12 3.08
C LEU A 499 -16.19 3.77 3.51
N SER A 500 -17.41 3.84 4.06
CA SER A 500 -18.27 2.67 4.23
C SER A 500 -19.36 2.69 3.16
N ARG A 501 -19.81 1.52 2.72
CA ARG A 501 -20.84 1.37 1.67
C ARG A 501 -22.12 2.14 1.98
N ASP A 502 -22.57 2.09 3.23
CA ASP A 502 -23.83 2.67 3.66
C ASP A 502 -23.78 4.19 3.80
N ARG A 503 -22.56 4.74 3.98
CA ARG A 503 -22.34 6.18 4.16
C ARG A 503 -21.87 6.90 2.90
N ALA A 504 -21.58 6.16 1.84
CA ALA A 504 -21.16 6.72 0.57
C ALA A 504 -22.38 7.23 -0.22
N GLY A 505 -22.47 8.55 -0.41
CA GLY A 505 -23.49 9.19 -1.22
C GLY A 505 -23.28 8.97 -2.73
N PHE A 506 -24.19 9.51 -3.52
CA PHE A 506 -24.12 9.43 -4.99
C PHE A 506 -22.91 10.20 -5.55
N GLU A 507 -22.54 11.33 -4.96
CA GLU A 507 -21.46 12.20 -5.46
C GLU A 507 -20.12 11.48 -5.53
N VAL A 508 -19.78 10.64 -4.52
CA VAL A 508 -18.54 9.85 -4.48
C VAL A 508 -18.53 8.74 -5.53
N ARG A 509 -19.72 8.27 -5.93
CA ARG A 509 -19.88 7.16 -6.88
C ARG A 509 -19.92 7.63 -8.33
N ASP A 510 -20.17 8.92 -8.56
CA ASP A 510 -20.26 9.51 -9.87
C ASP A 510 -18.90 9.67 -10.54
N VAL A 511 -18.90 9.76 -11.86
CA VAL A 511 -17.71 10.06 -12.65
C VAL A 511 -17.47 11.57 -12.61
N HIS A 512 -16.29 11.96 -12.13
CA HIS A 512 -15.85 13.36 -12.10
C HIS A 512 -15.03 13.69 -13.36
N TYR A 513 -15.02 14.94 -13.82
CA TYR A 513 -14.25 15.32 -15.02
C TYR A 513 -12.74 15.07 -14.87
N THR A 514 -12.20 15.10 -13.65
CA THR A 514 -10.79 14.78 -13.35
C THR A 514 -10.43 13.31 -13.51
N HIS A 515 -11.42 12.43 -13.66
CA HIS A 515 -11.21 11.00 -13.92
C HIS A 515 -10.65 10.72 -15.32
N TYR A 516 -10.74 11.70 -16.22
CA TYR A 516 -10.24 11.54 -17.58
C TYR A 516 -8.76 11.12 -17.62
N GLY A 517 -8.47 10.00 -18.26
CA GLY A 517 -7.13 9.44 -18.35
C GLY A 517 -6.55 8.84 -17.05
N ARG A 518 -7.29 8.89 -15.94
CA ARG A 518 -6.85 8.42 -14.63
C ARG A 518 -7.64 7.23 -14.11
N LEU A 519 -8.94 7.37 -14.03
CA LEU A 519 -9.87 6.32 -13.62
C LEU A 519 -10.82 5.98 -14.77
N CYS A 520 -10.99 4.70 -15.05
CA CYS A 520 -11.93 4.24 -16.08
C CYS A 520 -13.38 4.53 -15.67
N PRO A 521 -14.15 5.20 -16.54
CA PRO A 521 -15.55 5.49 -16.27
C PRO A 521 -16.48 4.27 -16.48
N ILE A 522 -15.99 3.23 -17.16
CA ILE A 522 -16.77 2.08 -17.62
C ILE A 522 -16.60 0.90 -16.67
N GLU A 523 -15.37 0.60 -16.26
CA GLU A 523 -15.08 -0.57 -15.43
C GLU A 523 -15.35 -0.28 -13.96
N SER A 524 -16.46 -0.82 -13.46
CA SER A 524 -16.89 -0.76 -12.07
C SER A 524 -17.75 -1.97 -11.74
N PRO A 525 -17.77 -2.46 -10.50
CA PRO A 525 -18.73 -3.49 -10.11
C PRO A 525 -20.18 -3.03 -10.26
N GLU A 526 -21.07 -3.96 -10.51
CA GLU A 526 -22.52 -3.74 -10.39
C GLU A 526 -22.96 -3.99 -8.94
N GLY A 527 -23.94 -3.23 -8.48
CA GLY A 527 -24.53 -3.42 -7.15
C GLY A 527 -24.02 -2.44 -6.09
N PRO A 528 -23.89 -2.86 -4.81
CA PRO A 528 -23.62 -1.95 -3.69
C PRO A 528 -22.28 -1.21 -3.77
N ASN A 529 -21.31 -1.76 -4.48
CA ASN A 529 -19.96 -1.22 -4.60
C ASN A 529 -19.76 -0.35 -5.85
N ILE A 530 -20.83 -0.05 -6.60
CA ILE A 530 -20.72 0.76 -7.83
C ILE A 530 -20.06 2.11 -7.51
N GLY A 531 -19.10 2.52 -8.34
CA GLY A 531 -18.38 3.78 -8.18
C GLY A 531 -17.37 3.83 -7.03
N LEU A 532 -17.42 2.90 -6.06
CA LEU A 532 -16.47 2.83 -4.95
C LEU A 532 -15.22 2.02 -5.28
N ILE A 533 -15.33 1.12 -6.23
CA ILE A 533 -14.22 0.33 -6.74
C ILE A 533 -14.01 0.70 -8.19
N SER A 534 -12.84 1.23 -8.49
CA SER A 534 -12.45 1.73 -9.81
C SER A 534 -11.20 1.02 -10.30
N SER A 535 -10.92 1.13 -11.58
CA SER A 535 -9.69 0.65 -12.20
C SER A 535 -8.90 1.79 -12.79
N LEU A 536 -7.56 1.69 -12.74
CA LEU A 536 -6.67 2.66 -13.39
C LEU A 536 -6.81 2.57 -14.92
N CYS A 537 -6.77 3.72 -15.58
CA CYS A 537 -6.63 3.78 -17.02
C CYS A 537 -5.29 3.20 -17.50
N VAL A 538 -5.23 2.79 -18.76
CA VAL A 538 -4.06 2.11 -19.34
C VAL A 538 -2.76 2.91 -19.19
N TYR A 539 -2.81 4.22 -19.44
CA TYR A 539 -1.65 5.11 -19.37
C TYR A 539 -1.44 5.77 -18.01
N ALA A 540 -2.34 5.56 -17.05
CA ALA A 540 -2.26 6.20 -15.75
C ALA A 540 -1.09 5.65 -14.91
N LYS A 541 -0.40 6.55 -14.22
CA LYS A 541 0.64 6.25 -13.23
C LYS A 541 0.29 6.91 -11.90
N ILE A 542 0.90 6.41 -10.84
CA ILE A 542 0.79 7.00 -9.51
C ILE A 542 2.10 7.74 -9.21
N SER A 543 2.00 9.03 -8.86
CA SER A 543 3.16 9.83 -8.48
C SER A 543 3.74 9.39 -7.13
N ASP A 544 4.94 9.86 -6.82
CA ASP A 544 5.57 9.58 -5.52
C ASP A 544 4.77 10.15 -4.34
N MET A 545 3.98 11.20 -4.56
CA MET A 545 3.04 11.76 -3.58
C MET A 545 1.70 11.00 -3.50
N GLY A 546 1.46 10.03 -4.38
CA GLY A 546 0.26 9.21 -4.40
C GLY A 546 -0.90 9.75 -5.26
N PHE A 547 -0.70 10.80 -6.02
CA PHE A 547 -1.70 11.31 -6.97
C PHE A 547 -1.63 10.58 -8.30
N ILE A 548 -2.77 10.40 -8.95
CA ILE A 548 -2.84 9.74 -10.25
C ILE A 548 -2.49 10.75 -11.34
N GLU A 549 -1.56 10.37 -12.21
CA GLU A 549 -1.07 11.17 -13.32
C GLU A 549 -1.41 10.51 -14.65
N THR A 550 -1.63 11.34 -15.67
CA THR A 550 -1.87 10.90 -17.04
C THR A 550 -0.93 11.62 -18.01
N PRO A 551 -0.45 10.95 -19.08
CA PRO A 551 0.46 11.57 -20.03
C PRO A 551 -0.28 12.47 -21.03
N TYR A 552 0.36 13.57 -21.40
CA TYR A 552 -0.07 14.44 -22.48
C TYR A 552 1.12 14.86 -23.35
N ARG A 553 0.87 15.12 -24.62
CA ARG A 553 1.81 15.77 -25.51
C ARG A 553 1.74 17.27 -25.32
N THR A 554 2.88 17.92 -25.25
CA THR A 554 2.94 19.39 -25.18
C THR A 554 2.68 20.02 -26.54
N VAL A 555 1.92 21.10 -26.55
CA VAL A 555 1.65 21.91 -27.74
C VAL A 555 2.22 23.31 -27.51
N THR A 556 3.11 23.75 -28.40
CA THR A 556 3.71 25.07 -28.34
C THR A 556 3.41 25.83 -29.67
N ASN A 557 2.80 26.99 -29.56
CA ASN A 557 2.46 27.82 -30.71
C ASN A 557 1.71 27.09 -31.85
N GLY A 558 0.81 26.18 -31.52
CA GLY A 558 0.06 25.38 -32.47
C GLY A 558 0.78 24.20 -33.10
N GLN A 559 1.97 23.87 -32.62
CA GLN A 559 2.73 22.69 -33.03
C GLN A 559 2.79 21.67 -31.90
N VAL A 560 2.38 20.46 -32.20
CA VAL A 560 2.42 19.30 -31.27
C VAL A 560 3.81 18.67 -31.29
N ASP A 561 4.35 18.42 -30.12
CA ASP A 561 5.59 17.65 -30.02
C ASP A 561 5.30 16.15 -30.22
N LEU A 562 5.83 15.61 -31.33
CA LEU A 562 5.65 14.21 -31.70
C LEU A 562 6.75 13.29 -31.14
N ASN A 563 7.71 13.84 -30.41
CA ASN A 563 8.76 13.05 -29.77
C ASN A 563 8.24 12.30 -28.54
N ASN A 564 8.30 10.98 -28.57
CA ASN A 564 7.83 10.15 -27.44
C ASN A 564 8.70 10.29 -26.17
N ALA A 565 9.92 10.85 -26.29
CA ALA A 565 10.80 11.07 -25.14
C ALA A 565 10.37 12.27 -24.27
N ASP A 566 9.64 13.24 -24.86
CA ASP A 566 9.26 14.50 -24.21
C ASP A 566 7.85 14.49 -23.63
N ILE A 567 7.24 13.32 -23.49
CA ILE A 567 5.90 13.16 -22.92
C ILE A 567 5.96 13.43 -21.43
N LYS A 568 5.12 14.35 -20.97
CA LYS A 568 4.99 14.70 -19.55
C LYS A 568 3.72 14.11 -18.95
N TYR A 569 3.82 13.67 -17.70
CA TYR A 569 2.70 13.23 -16.89
C TYR A 569 2.18 14.38 -16.05
N TYR A 570 0.86 14.58 -16.05
CA TYR A 570 0.19 15.67 -15.34
C TYR A 570 -0.77 15.11 -14.30
N SER A 571 -0.67 15.63 -13.09
CA SER A 571 -1.69 15.41 -12.06
C SER A 571 -2.96 16.20 -12.36
N ALA A 572 -4.07 15.91 -11.67
CA ALA A 572 -5.31 16.63 -11.85
C ALA A 572 -5.20 18.12 -11.55
N GLU A 573 -4.35 18.48 -10.59
CA GLU A 573 -4.10 19.87 -10.22
C GLU A 573 -3.29 20.64 -11.27
N GLU A 574 -2.29 19.99 -11.87
CA GLU A 574 -1.46 20.58 -12.92
C GLU A 574 -2.21 20.72 -14.26
N GLU A 575 -3.17 19.84 -14.50
CA GLU A 575 -4.03 19.86 -15.67
C GLU A 575 -5.10 20.97 -15.61
N GLU A 576 -5.44 21.43 -14.40
CA GLU A 576 -6.42 22.49 -14.20
C GLU A 576 -6.02 23.78 -14.95
N GLY A 577 -6.95 24.34 -15.72
CA GLY A 577 -6.68 25.52 -16.54
C GLY A 577 -5.93 25.27 -17.86
N GLN A 578 -5.60 24.01 -18.18
CA GLN A 578 -5.01 23.65 -19.47
C GLN A 578 -6.09 23.34 -20.51
N VAL A 579 -5.82 23.72 -21.75
CA VAL A 579 -6.69 23.40 -22.90
C VAL A 579 -6.12 22.17 -23.61
N VAL A 580 -6.83 21.05 -23.55
CA VAL A 580 -6.38 19.76 -24.06
C VAL A 580 -7.11 19.39 -25.33
N ALA A 581 -6.39 19.24 -26.45
CA ALA A 581 -6.94 18.78 -27.72
C ALA A 581 -7.13 17.23 -27.69
N GLN A 582 -8.11 16.75 -28.44
CA GLN A 582 -8.35 15.33 -28.63
C GLN A 582 -7.24 14.68 -29.49
N SER A 583 -6.94 13.42 -29.27
CA SER A 583 -5.91 12.68 -30.03
C SER A 583 -6.25 12.42 -31.47
N ASN A 584 -7.54 12.49 -31.85
CA ASN A 584 -8.02 12.25 -33.20
C ASN A 584 -8.07 13.51 -34.10
N VAL A 585 -7.65 14.67 -33.59
CA VAL A 585 -7.56 15.90 -34.39
C VAL A 585 -6.50 15.70 -35.49
N PRO A 586 -6.82 15.97 -36.78
CA PRO A 586 -5.89 15.80 -37.87
C PRO A 586 -4.67 16.72 -37.74
N ILE A 587 -3.48 16.12 -37.74
CA ILE A 587 -2.19 16.80 -37.73
C ILE A 587 -1.34 16.34 -38.91
N ASP A 588 -0.43 17.19 -39.40
CA ASP A 588 0.53 16.82 -40.41
C ASP A 588 1.73 16.04 -39.80
N ASP A 589 2.73 15.70 -40.63
CA ASP A 589 3.91 14.92 -40.16
C ASP A 589 4.88 15.78 -39.34
N GLU A 590 4.73 17.10 -39.36
CA GLU A 590 5.54 18.05 -38.55
C GLU A 590 4.83 18.44 -37.24
N GLY A 591 3.61 17.96 -37.01
CA GLY A 591 2.82 18.21 -35.80
C GLY A 591 1.92 19.46 -35.86
N HIS A 592 1.74 20.08 -37.02
CA HIS A 592 0.81 21.21 -37.15
C HIS A 592 -0.63 20.73 -37.34
N PHE A 593 -1.57 21.44 -36.75
CA PHE A 593 -3.01 21.17 -36.96
C PHE A 593 -3.45 21.51 -38.37
N LEU A 594 -4.12 20.60 -39.07
CA LEU A 594 -4.64 20.81 -40.41
C LEU A 594 -5.79 21.82 -40.46
N GLN A 595 -6.53 21.98 -39.37
CA GLN A 595 -7.62 22.94 -39.21
C GLN A 595 -7.36 23.82 -37.98
N PRO A 596 -6.50 24.85 -38.07
CA PRO A 596 -6.06 25.64 -36.95
C PRO A 596 -7.15 26.49 -36.28
N ASP A 597 -8.24 26.80 -36.96
CA ASP A 597 -9.28 27.69 -36.45
C ASP A 597 -10.39 26.98 -35.68
N ARG A 598 -10.51 25.66 -35.79
CA ARG A 598 -11.59 24.86 -35.19
C ARG A 598 -11.10 23.55 -34.63
N ILE A 599 -10.52 23.60 -33.43
CA ILE A 599 -10.05 22.43 -32.73
C ILE A 599 -11.01 22.14 -31.57
N LYS A 600 -11.52 20.90 -31.51
CA LYS A 600 -12.29 20.44 -30.37
C LYS A 600 -11.30 20.18 -29.24
N ALA A 601 -11.50 20.87 -28.14
CA ALA A 601 -10.68 20.77 -26.97
C ALA A 601 -11.53 20.56 -25.71
N ARG A 602 -10.84 20.28 -24.59
CA ARG A 602 -11.42 20.14 -23.28
C ARG A 602 -10.69 21.11 -22.33
N GLU A 603 -11.46 21.87 -21.58
CA GLU A 603 -10.98 22.77 -20.54
C GLU A 603 -11.79 22.51 -19.26
N GLY A 604 -11.20 21.85 -18.26
CA GLY A 604 -11.92 21.42 -17.07
C GLY A 604 -13.13 20.53 -17.40
N ALA A 605 -14.32 20.96 -17.05
CA ALA A 605 -15.59 20.28 -17.34
C ALA A 605 -16.22 20.65 -18.69
N ASP A 606 -15.72 21.68 -19.38
CA ASP A 606 -16.27 22.20 -20.60
C ASP A 606 -15.56 21.67 -21.86
N PHE A 607 -16.25 21.72 -23.01
CA PHE A 607 -15.74 21.26 -24.29
C PHE A 607 -15.78 22.38 -25.33
N PRO A 608 -14.90 23.40 -25.22
CA PRO A 608 -14.88 24.51 -26.16
C PRO A 608 -14.29 24.12 -27.51
N VAL A 609 -14.64 24.90 -28.55
CA VAL A 609 -13.93 24.87 -29.82
C VAL A 609 -12.96 26.03 -29.82
N VAL A 610 -11.67 25.74 -29.93
CA VAL A 610 -10.58 26.71 -29.77
C VAL A 610 -9.70 26.81 -31.00
N THR A 611 -8.84 27.80 -31.03
CA THR A 611 -7.82 27.96 -32.07
C THR A 611 -6.54 27.16 -31.69
N ALA A 612 -5.70 26.88 -32.67
CA ALA A 612 -4.45 26.16 -32.48
C ALA A 612 -3.50 26.83 -31.46
N GLN A 613 -3.57 28.15 -31.35
CA GLN A 613 -2.70 28.90 -30.41
C GLN A 613 -3.15 28.79 -28.93
N GLU A 614 -4.43 28.52 -28.70
CA GLU A 614 -5.00 28.36 -27.36
C GLU A 614 -4.75 26.94 -26.78
N VAL A 615 -4.48 25.96 -27.66
CA VAL A 615 -4.23 24.59 -27.24
C VAL A 615 -2.86 24.49 -26.57
N THR A 616 -2.84 23.95 -25.36
CA THR A 616 -1.62 23.76 -24.58
C THR A 616 -1.14 22.31 -24.51
N LEU A 617 -2.06 21.35 -24.53
CA LEU A 617 -1.79 19.93 -24.44
C LEU A 617 -2.61 19.14 -25.48
N MET A 618 -2.19 17.92 -25.76
CA MET A 618 -2.91 16.99 -26.63
C MET A 618 -2.89 15.60 -26.03
N ASP A 619 -4.00 14.86 -26.11
CA ASP A 619 -4.09 13.47 -25.68
C ASP A 619 -3.13 12.58 -26.48
N VAL A 620 -2.56 11.56 -25.83
CA VAL A 620 -1.59 10.63 -26.46
C VAL A 620 -2.27 9.56 -27.30
N ALA A 621 -3.46 9.12 -26.90
CA ALA A 621 -4.20 8.05 -27.58
C ALA A 621 -5.70 8.13 -27.25
N PRO A 622 -6.59 7.64 -28.14
CA PRO A 622 -8.03 7.57 -27.86
C PRO A 622 -8.42 6.67 -26.71
N ASN A 623 -7.69 5.58 -26.49
CA ASN A 623 -7.92 4.62 -25.40
C ASN A 623 -7.34 5.06 -24.06
N GLN A 624 -6.82 6.27 -23.95
CA GLN A 624 -6.32 6.84 -22.71
C GLN A 624 -7.38 6.90 -21.60
N ILE A 625 -8.66 7.04 -21.97
CA ILE A 625 -9.78 7.13 -21.04
C ILE A 625 -10.20 5.78 -20.43
N ALA A 626 -9.79 4.67 -21.01
CA ALA A 626 -10.27 3.34 -20.67
C ALA A 626 -9.26 2.54 -19.85
N SER A 627 -9.75 1.63 -19.02
CA SER A 627 -8.95 0.59 -18.38
C SER A 627 -8.55 -0.50 -19.38
N ILE A 628 -7.74 -1.47 -18.94
CA ILE A 628 -7.32 -2.59 -19.78
C ILE A 628 -8.52 -3.40 -20.27
N ALA A 629 -9.44 -3.75 -19.38
CA ALA A 629 -10.63 -4.53 -19.73
C ALA A 629 -11.53 -3.77 -20.73
N ALA A 630 -11.77 -2.50 -20.49
CA ALA A 630 -12.53 -1.66 -21.42
C ALA A 630 -11.82 -1.47 -22.78
N SER A 631 -10.50 -1.37 -22.78
CA SER A 631 -9.68 -1.24 -24.00
C SER A 631 -9.65 -2.51 -24.86
N LEU A 632 -10.03 -3.65 -24.32
CA LEU A 632 -10.16 -4.90 -25.08
C LEU A 632 -11.47 -5.02 -25.87
N ILE A 633 -12.45 -4.17 -25.64
CA ILE A 633 -13.75 -4.20 -26.32
C ILE A 633 -13.58 -3.57 -27.69
N PRO A 634 -13.75 -4.32 -28.80
CA PRO A 634 -13.70 -3.75 -30.13
C PRO A 634 -14.94 -2.87 -30.37
N PHE A 635 -14.77 -1.76 -31.08
CA PHE A 635 -15.82 -0.80 -31.37
C PHE A 635 -16.54 -0.24 -30.12
N LEU A 636 -15.78 -0.01 -29.05
CA LEU A 636 -16.31 0.50 -27.79
C LEU A 636 -17.12 1.79 -27.95
N GLU A 637 -16.71 2.66 -28.85
CA GLU A 637 -17.38 3.94 -29.16
C GLU A 637 -18.82 3.78 -29.69
N HIS A 638 -19.19 2.62 -30.16
CA HIS A 638 -20.54 2.31 -30.64
C HIS A 638 -21.46 1.72 -29.59
N ASP A 639 -20.92 1.33 -28.45
CA ASP A 639 -21.65 0.69 -27.38
C ASP A 639 -22.12 1.71 -26.33
N ASP A 640 -23.28 1.48 -25.74
CA ASP A 640 -23.73 2.22 -24.58
C ASP A 640 -22.85 1.90 -23.35
N ALA A 641 -22.58 2.91 -22.52
CA ALA A 641 -21.73 2.76 -21.33
C ALA A 641 -22.20 1.65 -20.40
N ASN A 642 -23.51 1.48 -20.22
CA ASN A 642 -24.08 0.42 -19.38
C ASN A 642 -23.72 -0.98 -19.90
N ARG A 643 -23.78 -1.18 -21.22
CA ARG A 643 -23.42 -2.47 -21.83
C ARG A 643 -21.92 -2.71 -21.91
N ALA A 644 -21.12 -1.67 -22.09
CA ALA A 644 -19.67 -1.76 -21.99
C ALA A 644 -19.23 -2.16 -20.58
N LEU A 645 -19.86 -1.63 -19.51
CA LEU A 645 -19.60 -2.01 -18.14
C LEU A 645 -19.89 -3.51 -17.93
N MET A 646 -21.05 -4.00 -18.37
CA MET A 646 -21.40 -5.42 -18.28
C MET A 646 -20.39 -6.29 -19.05
N GLY A 647 -20.02 -5.90 -20.27
CA GLY A 647 -19.07 -6.60 -21.13
C GLY A 647 -17.66 -6.68 -20.50
N SER A 648 -17.16 -5.60 -19.96
CA SER A 648 -15.85 -5.58 -19.25
C SER A 648 -15.86 -6.51 -18.03
N ASN A 649 -16.93 -6.51 -17.27
CA ASN A 649 -17.10 -7.42 -16.12
C ASN A 649 -17.18 -8.88 -16.54
N MET A 650 -17.89 -9.19 -17.65
CA MET A 650 -18.01 -10.56 -18.16
C MET A 650 -16.70 -11.11 -18.72
N MET A 651 -15.87 -10.31 -19.38
CA MET A 651 -14.57 -10.77 -19.88
C MET A 651 -13.67 -11.33 -18.76
N ARG A 652 -13.76 -10.78 -17.55
CA ARG A 652 -12.99 -11.25 -16.39
C ARG A 652 -13.46 -12.63 -15.87
N GLN A 653 -14.65 -13.08 -16.26
CA GLN A 653 -15.23 -14.35 -15.85
C GLN A 653 -15.00 -15.48 -16.86
N ALA A 654 -14.35 -15.21 -17.98
CA ALA A 654 -14.09 -16.17 -19.03
C ALA A 654 -13.16 -17.29 -18.54
N VAL A 655 -13.61 -18.54 -18.60
CA VAL A 655 -12.83 -19.71 -18.22
C VAL A 655 -11.81 -20.05 -19.31
N PRO A 656 -10.55 -20.38 -18.97
CA PRO A 656 -9.55 -20.83 -19.93
C PRO A 656 -10.00 -22.11 -20.64
N LEU A 657 -10.00 -22.11 -21.96
CA LEU A 657 -10.38 -23.24 -22.76
C LEU A 657 -9.16 -24.14 -23.07
N VAL A 658 -9.42 -25.42 -23.35
CA VAL A 658 -8.36 -26.36 -23.78
C VAL A 658 -7.71 -25.87 -25.08
N THR A 659 -8.52 -25.44 -26.04
CA THR A 659 -8.09 -24.79 -27.27
C THR A 659 -8.74 -23.43 -27.38
N CYS A 660 -7.96 -22.37 -27.24
CA CYS A 660 -8.40 -21.01 -27.41
C CYS A 660 -7.93 -20.44 -28.77
N GLU A 661 -8.60 -19.42 -29.26
CA GLU A 661 -8.25 -18.71 -30.49
C GLU A 661 -8.10 -17.22 -30.23
N SER A 662 -7.09 -16.60 -30.84
CA SER A 662 -6.96 -15.15 -30.85
C SER A 662 -8.17 -14.52 -31.52
N PRO A 663 -8.69 -13.38 -31.05
CA PRO A 663 -9.81 -12.69 -31.69
C PRO A 663 -9.39 -12.22 -33.10
N ILE A 664 -10.27 -12.42 -34.07
CA ILE A 664 -10.06 -11.95 -35.46
C ILE A 664 -10.00 -10.43 -35.49
N VAL A 665 -10.95 -9.79 -34.80
CA VAL A 665 -11.01 -8.34 -34.63
C VAL A 665 -10.53 -8.01 -33.23
N GLY A 666 -9.44 -7.29 -33.12
CA GLY A 666 -8.85 -6.89 -31.86
C GLY A 666 -8.51 -5.42 -31.79
N THR A 667 -8.21 -4.93 -30.61
CA THR A 667 -7.87 -3.52 -30.34
C THR A 667 -6.37 -3.24 -30.34
N GLY A 668 -5.53 -4.28 -30.37
CA GLY A 668 -4.07 -4.17 -30.38
C GLY A 668 -3.41 -4.15 -29.00
N ILE A 669 -4.17 -4.10 -27.91
CA ILE A 669 -3.64 -4.15 -26.55
C ILE A 669 -3.40 -5.59 -26.04
N GLU A 670 -3.93 -6.58 -26.71
CA GLU A 670 -3.91 -7.98 -26.29
C GLU A 670 -2.48 -8.49 -26.10
N LYS A 671 -1.59 -8.14 -27.03
CA LYS A 671 -0.19 -8.56 -26.97
C LYS A 671 0.56 -7.91 -25.83
N ASP A 672 0.40 -6.59 -25.67
CA ASP A 672 1.08 -5.83 -24.62
C ASP A 672 0.59 -6.27 -23.23
N MET A 673 -0.72 -6.53 -23.08
CA MET A 673 -1.30 -7.03 -21.84
C MET A 673 -0.71 -8.39 -21.43
N ILE A 674 -0.60 -9.34 -22.34
CA ILE A 674 -0.05 -10.66 -22.02
C ILE A 674 1.44 -10.58 -21.71
N SER A 675 2.20 -9.76 -22.44
CA SER A 675 3.61 -9.53 -22.15
C SER A 675 3.81 -8.98 -20.73
N ASP A 676 3.01 -7.98 -20.33
CA ASP A 676 3.14 -7.37 -19.00
C ASP A 676 2.55 -8.23 -17.88
N SER A 677 1.66 -9.16 -18.18
CA SER A 677 1.11 -10.10 -17.18
C SER A 677 2.14 -11.03 -16.57
N ARG A 678 3.28 -11.22 -17.25
CA ARG A 678 4.36 -12.15 -16.83
C ARG A 678 3.93 -13.59 -16.62
N ILE A 679 2.88 -13.99 -17.35
CA ILE A 679 2.39 -15.37 -17.35
C ILE A 679 3.26 -16.25 -18.27
N GLN A 680 3.68 -15.70 -19.40
CA GLN A 680 4.53 -16.36 -20.35
C GLN A 680 6.00 -16.25 -19.93
N ILE A 681 6.77 -17.30 -20.22
CA ILE A 681 8.22 -17.29 -20.06
C ILE A 681 8.81 -16.67 -21.31
N ILE A 682 9.66 -15.67 -21.13
CA ILE A 682 10.34 -14.92 -22.20
C ILE A 682 11.83 -15.19 -22.11
N ALA A 683 12.51 -15.27 -23.26
CA ALA A 683 13.96 -15.43 -23.29
C ALA A 683 14.68 -14.20 -22.74
N GLU A 684 15.58 -14.39 -21.80
CA GLU A 684 16.37 -13.34 -21.13
C GLU A 684 17.48 -12.78 -22.01
N GLY A 685 17.94 -13.59 -22.97
CA GLY A 685 19.02 -13.25 -23.88
C GLY A 685 18.99 -14.08 -25.15
N ASP A 686 19.97 -13.86 -26.01
CA ASP A 686 20.16 -14.66 -27.19
C ASP A 686 20.79 -16.01 -26.81
N GLY A 687 20.28 -17.09 -27.38
CA GLY A 687 20.75 -18.43 -27.04
C GLY A 687 20.23 -19.53 -27.93
N GLU A 688 20.48 -20.77 -27.52
CA GLU A 688 20.03 -21.98 -28.21
C GLU A 688 19.31 -22.91 -27.25
N VAL A 689 18.18 -23.47 -27.69
CA VAL A 689 17.39 -24.43 -26.91
C VAL A 689 18.08 -25.77 -26.92
N VAL A 690 18.59 -26.19 -25.78
CA VAL A 690 19.27 -27.50 -25.62
C VAL A 690 18.26 -28.62 -25.48
N PHE A 691 17.18 -28.38 -24.75
CA PHE A 691 16.15 -29.36 -24.48
C PHE A 691 14.80 -28.68 -24.30
N ALA A 692 13.76 -29.23 -24.88
CA ALA A 692 12.38 -28.76 -24.68
C ALA A 692 11.42 -29.94 -24.64
N ASP A 693 10.67 -30.07 -23.57
CA ASP A 693 9.55 -31.00 -23.42
C ASP A 693 8.36 -30.33 -22.74
N ALA A 694 7.31 -31.06 -22.45
CA ALA A 694 6.10 -30.52 -21.79
C ALA A 694 6.32 -30.10 -20.33
N THR A 695 7.43 -30.45 -19.72
CA THR A 695 7.73 -30.20 -18.29
C THR A 695 8.80 -29.14 -18.08
N LYS A 696 9.76 -29.03 -18.99
CA LYS A 696 10.87 -28.09 -18.87
C LYS A 696 11.44 -27.65 -20.21
N ILE A 697 12.02 -26.46 -20.23
CA ILE A 697 12.83 -25.91 -21.33
C ILE A 697 14.20 -25.57 -20.77
N GLN A 698 15.26 -26.00 -21.47
CA GLN A 698 16.65 -25.70 -21.13
C GLN A 698 17.29 -24.89 -22.25
N ILE A 699 17.84 -23.75 -21.91
CA ILE A 699 18.45 -22.82 -22.85
C ILE A 699 19.88 -22.52 -22.43
N LYS A 700 20.78 -22.57 -23.37
CA LYS A 700 22.16 -22.10 -23.24
C LYS A 700 22.22 -20.69 -23.82
N TYR A 701 22.34 -19.70 -22.97
CA TYR A 701 22.43 -18.30 -23.37
C TYR A 701 23.86 -17.92 -23.77
N GLN A 702 23.97 -17.05 -24.78
CA GLN A 702 25.23 -16.42 -25.14
C GLN A 702 25.48 -15.25 -24.18
N ARG A 703 26.45 -15.41 -23.26
CA ARG A 703 26.80 -14.40 -22.30
C ARG A 703 28.13 -13.75 -22.65
N THR A 704 28.26 -12.46 -22.37
CA THR A 704 29.53 -11.75 -22.50
C THR A 704 30.52 -12.22 -21.43
N GLU A 705 31.82 -12.03 -21.66
CA GLU A 705 32.86 -12.41 -20.68
C GLU A 705 32.66 -11.68 -19.35
N GLU A 706 32.21 -10.41 -19.39
CA GLU A 706 31.89 -9.64 -18.19
C GLU A 706 30.70 -10.21 -17.42
N GLU A 707 29.63 -10.61 -18.10
CA GLU A 707 28.46 -11.27 -17.48
C GLU A 707 28.83 -12.62 -16.85
N VAL A 708 29.68 -13.40 -17.51
CA VAL A 708 30.17 -14.68 -16.96
C VAL A 708 31.00 -14.46 -15.70
N ILE A 709 31.81 -13.39 -15.65
CA ILE A 709 32.60 -13.05 -14.48
C ILE A 709 31.73 -12.54 -13.33
N CYS A 710 30.74 -11.67 -13.62
CA CYS A 710 29.93 -11.01 -12.60
C CYS A 710 28.77 -11.88 -12.07
N SER A 711 28.35 -12.91 -12.81
CA SER A 711 27.20 -13.76 -12.45
C SER A 711 27.63 -15.15 -11.98
N PHE A 712 26.88 -15.72 -11.01
CA PHE A 712 26.99 -17.11 -10.57
C PHE A 712 25.96 -18.03 -11.22
N GLU A 713 25.24 -17.53 -12.22
CA GLU A 713 24.21 -18.29 -12.90
C GLU A 713 24.80 -19.48 -13.69
N PRO A 714 24.11 -20.62 -13.74
CA PRO A 714 24.54 -21.76 -14.52
C PRO A 714 24.59 -21.45 -16.02
N GLU A 715 25.46 -22.13 -16.77
CA GLU A 715 25.58 -21.94 -18.22
C GLU A 715 24.27 -22.28 -18.97
N ILE A 716 23.51 -23.24 -18.42
CA ILE A 716 22.21 -23.67 -18.97
C ILE A 716 21.14 -23.25 -17.96
N THR A 717 20.24 -22.38 -18.41
CA THR A 717 19.08 -21.99 -17.62
C THR A 717 17.94 -22.98 -17.86
N THR A 718 17.34 -23.47 -16.77
CA THR A 718 16.22 -24.43 -16.83
C THR A 718 14.96 -23.73 -16.38
N TYR A 719 13.94 -23.76 -17.24
CA TYR A 719 12.60 -23.27 -16.94
C TYR A 719 11.66 -24.46 -16.74
N GLU A 720 11.08 -24.57 -15.56
CA GLU A 720 10.06 -25.59 -15.26
C GLU A 720 8.68 -25.10 -15.69
N LEU A 721 7.94 -25.94 -16.38
CA LEU A 721 6.62 -25.62 -16.91
C LEU A 721 5.53 -26.24 -16.04
N PRO A 722 4.66 -25.43 -15.40
CA PRO A 722 3.53 -25.97 -14.66
C PRO A 722 2.52 -26.64 -15.61
N ARG A 723 2.03 -27.80 -15.20
CA ARG A 723 0.96 -28.54 -15.90
C ARG A 723 -0.19 -28.79 -14.97
N TYR A 724 -1.40 -28.41 -15.40
CA TYR A 724 -2.65 -28.61 -14.66
C TYR A 724 -2.57 -28.08 -13.21
N ARG A 725 -1.87 -26.97 -13.01
CA ARG A 725 -1.81 -26.34 -11.70
C ARG A 725 -3.14 -25.64 -11.39
N ARG A 726 -3.67 -25.87 -10.21
CA ARG A 726 -4.91 -25.25 -9.74
C ARG A 726 -4.73 -23.75 -9.50
N THR A 727 -5.68 -22.95 -9.97
CA THR A 727 -5.80 -21.54 -9.60
C THR A 727 -6.69 -21.36 -8.37
N ASN A 728 -6.78 -20.15 -7.86
CA ASN A 728 -7.65 -19.82 -6.72
C ASN A 728 -9.13 -20.13 -6.99
N GLN A 729 -9.60 -20.05 -8.23
CA GLN A 729 -10.96 -20.35 -8.67
C GLN A 729 -11.10 -21.74 -9.31
N ASN A 730 -10.18 -22.64 -9.02
CA ASN A 730 -10.18 -24.01 -9.52
C ASN A 730 -10.05 -24.14 -11.05
N THR A 731 -9.58 -23.13 -11.75
CA THR A 731 -9.20 -23.24 -13.15
C THR A 731 -7.81 -23.83 -13.29
N SER A 732 -7.42 -24.25 -14.49
CA SER A 732 -6.15 -24.91 -14.74
C SER A 732 -5.16 -23.99 -15.41
N ILE A 733 -3.94 -23.93 -14.88
CA ILE A 733 -2.77 -23.31 -15.51
C ILE A 733 -1.94 -24.39 -16.14
N THR A 734 -1.75 -24.31 -17.47
CA THR A 734 -0.85 -25.17 -18.22
C THR A 734 -0.05 -24.31 -19.18
N LEU A 735 1.28 -24.34 -19.05
CA LEU A 735 2.20 -23.70 -20.01
C LEU A 735 2.63 -24.72 -21.04
N LYS A 736 2.54 -24.36 -22.33
CA LYS A 736 2.94 -25.20 -23.46
C LYS A 736 4.20 -24.61 -24.07
N PRO A 737 5.26 -25.40 -24.36
CA PRO A 737 6.45 -24.91 -25.04
C PRO A 737 6.12 -24.47 -26.48
N ALA A 738 6.59 -23.28 -26.84
CA ALA A 738 6.45 -22.73 -28.19
C ALA A 738 7.72 -22.95 -29.03
N VAL A 739 8.78 -23.47 -28.44
CA VAL A 739 10.10 -23.71 -29.05
C VAL A 739 10.43 -25.21 -29.07
N LEU A 740 11.24 -25.63 -30.03
CA LEU A 740 11.73 -26.99 -30.17
C LEU A 740 13.23 -27.06 -29.83
N THR A 741 13.70 -28.26 -29.50
CA THR A 741 15.14 -28.52 -29.29
C THR A 741 15.94 -28.17 -30.54
N GLY A 742 17.00 -27.37 -30.38
CA GLY A 742 17.86 -26.88 -31.45
C GLY A 742 17.43 -25.52 -32.04
N ASP A 743 16.33 -24.96 -31.61
CA ASP A 743 15.91 -23.62 -32.05
C ASP A 743 16.83 -22.54 -31.45
N LYS A 744 17.16 -21.53 -32.28
CA LYS A 744 17.82 -20.33 -31.81
C LYS A 744 16.79 -19.34 -31.34
N VAL A 745 17.00 -18.78 -30.15
CA VAL A 745 16.13 -17.81 -29.53
C VAL A 745 16.83 -16.47 -29.40
N THR A 746 16.05 -15.40 -29.53
CA THR A 746 16.51 -14.01 -29.37
C THR A 746 15.94 -13.43 -28.08
N LYS A 747 16.61 -12.42 -27.51
CA LYS A 747 16.12 -11.72 -26.33
C LYS A 747 14.70 -11.19 -26.54
N GLY A 748 13.81 -11.46 -25.59
CA GLY A 748 12.40 -11.05 -25.65
C GLY A 748 11.48 -12.00 -26.44
N GLN A 749 12.00 -13.11 -26.99
CA GLN A 749 11.19 -14.12 -27.67
C GLN A 749 10.35 -14.92 -26.65
N ILE A 750 9.09 -15.17 -26.99
CA ILE A 750 8.19 -15.97 -26.16
C ILE A 750 8.59 -17.45 -26.28
N LEU A 751 8.85 -18.07 -25.14
CA LEU A 751 9.24 -19.49 -25.05
C LEU A 751 8.05 -20.40 -24.81
N THR A 752 7.01 -19.91 -24.14
CA THR A 752 5.83 -20.69 -23.78
C THR A 752 4.55 -19.95 -24.11
N GLU A 753 3.50 -20.72 -24.47
CA GLU A 753 2.14 -20.22 -24.48
C GLU A 753 1.48 -20.53 -23.13
N GLY A 754 0.87 -19.51 -22.53
CA GLY A 754 0.13 -19.63 -21.27
C GLY A 754 -1.31 -20.08 -21.48
N TYR A 755 -2.07 -20.12 -20.39
CA TYR A 755 -3.51 -20.33 -20.45
C TYR A 755 -4.21 -19.07 -21.01
N SER A 756 -5.30 -19.27 -21.74
CA SER A 756 -6.02 -18.19 -22.46
C SER A 756 -5.12 -17.32 -23.34
N THR A 757 -4.11 -17.91 -23.97
CA THR A 757 -3.20 -17.22 -24.88
C THR A 757 -2.99 -18.00 -26.15
N GLN A 758 -2.86 -17.31 -27.26
CA GLN A 758 -2.49 -17.89 -28.56
C GLN A 758 -1.56 -16.92 -29.29
N LYS A 759 -0.44 -17.40 -29.80
CA LYS A 759 0.56 -16.60 -30.53
C LYS A 759 1.02 -15.34 -29.77
N GLY A 760 1.08 -15.40 -28.45
CA GLY A 760 1.45 -14.27 -27.59
C GLY A 760 0.38 -13.21 -27.40
N GLU A 761 -0.85 -13.48 -27.83
CA GLU A 761 -2.00 -12.60 -27.63
C GLU A 761 -3.01 -13.22 -26.69
N LEU A 762 -3.79 -12.37 -26.02
CA LEU A 762 -4.90 -12.82 -25.19
C LEU A 762 -5.98 -13.49 -26.05
N ALA A 763 -6.35 -14.71 -25.69
CA ALA A 763 -7.40 -15.50 -26.32
C ALA A 763 -8.37 -16.02 -25.25
N LEU A 764 -9.39 -15.22 -24.93
CA LEU A 764 -10.37 -15.54 -23.87
C LEU A 764 -11.38 -16.60 -24.30
N GLY A 765 -11.50 -16.90 -25.58
CA GLY A 765 -12.52 -17.80 -26.08
C GLY A 765 -12.22 -18.30 -27.48
N ARG A 766 -13.26 -18.50 -28.26
CA ARG A 766 -13.22 -19.00 -29.63
C ARG A 766 -13.99 -18.07 -30.56
N ASN A 767 -13.59 -18.00 -31.82
CA ASN A 767 -14.30 -17.26 -32.86
C ASN A 767 -15.42 -18.14 -33.44
N LEU A 768 -16.65 -17.69 -33.33
CA LEU A 768 -17.84 -18.40 -33.75
C LEU A 768 -18.64 -17.58 -34.78
N LYS A 769 -19.27 -18.26 -35.71
CA LYS A 769 -20.29 -17.65 -36.56
C LYS A 769 -21.58 -17.48 -35.78
N VAL A 770 -22.12 -16.28 -35.72
CA VAL A 770 -23.33 -15.92 -34.98
C VAL A 770 -24.39 -15.41 -35.94
N ALA A 771 -25.62 -15.89 -35.80
CA ALA A 771 -26.78 -15.33 -36.48
C ALA A 771 -27.61 -14.50 -35.49
N PHE A 772 -27.85 -13.24 -35.83
CA PHE A 772 -28.70 -12.33 -35.06
C PHE A 772 -30.14 -12.38 -35.56
N MET A 773 -30.95 -13.27 -35.00
CA MET A 773 -32.35 -13.43 -35.36
C MET A 773 -33.12 -14.04 -34.20
N PRO A 774 -34.41 -13.73 -34.04
CA PRO A 774 -35.30 -14.52 -33.15
C PRO A 774 -35.48 -15.92 -33.72
N TRP A 775 -35.36 -16.94 -32.85
CA TRP A 775 -35.52 -18.33 -33.29
C TRP A 775 -36.43 -19.12 -32.40
N LYS A 776 -37.67 -19.31 -32.82
CA LYS A 776 -38.72 -20.15 -32.19
C LYS A 776 -38.94 -19.86 -30.69
N GLY A 777 -38.57 -18.67 -30.22
CA GLY A 777 -38.66 -18.27 -28.82
C GLY A 777 -37.59 -18.84 -27.89
N TYR A 778 -36.67 -19.69 -28.38
CA TYR A 778 -35.62 -20.30 -27.54
C TYR A 778 -34.49 -19.39 -27.19
N ASN A 779 -34.33 -18.25 -27.89
CA ASN A 779 -33.37 -17.22 -27.59
C ASN A 779 -34.01 -15.94 -27.01
N PHE A 780 -35.17 -16.14 -26.29
CA PHE A 780 -35.84 -15.05 -25.60
C PHE A 780 -34.99 -14.49 -24.46
N GLU A 781 -34.97 -13.17 -24.33
CA GLU A 781 -34.05 -12.41 -23.44
C GLU A 781 -32.57 -12.71 -23.77
N ASP A 782 -31.78 -13.07 -22.76
CA ASP A 782 -30.34 -13.32 -22.91
C ASP A 782 -30.00 -14.79 -23.28
N ALA A 783 -30.99 -15.59 -23.65
CA ALA A 783 -30.79 -16.96 -24.04
C ALA A 783 -30.08 -17.09 -25.41
N ILE A 784 -29.18 -18.05 -25.52
CA ILE A 784 -28.42 -18.34 -26.73
C ILE A 784 -28.67 -19.79 -27.16
N VAL A 785 -28.99 -19.97 -28.43
CA VAL A 785 -29.10 -21.31 -29.02
C VAL A 785 -27.77 -21.66 -29.64
N ILE A 786 -27.17 -22.78 -29.26
CA ILE A 786 -25.88 -23.23 -29.75
C ILE A 786 -26.01 -24.46 -30.68
N SER A 787 -25.07 -24.60 -31.60
CA SER A 787 -24.98 -25.77 -32.46
C SER A 787 -24.40 -26.97 -31.69
N GLU A 788 -24.85 -28.18 -32.00
CA GLU A 788 -24.30 -29.45 -31.50
C GLU A 788 -22.81 -29.63 -31.81
N ARG A 789 -22.31 -28.99 -32.86
CA ARG A 789 -20.91 -28.95 -33.22
C ARG A 789 -20.01 -28.46 -32.07
N ILE A 790 -20.48 -27.52 -31.25
CA ILE A 790 -19.74 -26.98 -30.11
C ILE A 790 -19.40 -28.07 -29.11
N GLN A 791 -20.35 -28.95 -28.81
CA GLN A 791 -20.13 -30.11 -27.94
C GLN A 791 -19.24 -31.17 -28.60
N ARG A 792 -19.56 -31.52 -29.85
CA ARG A 792 -18.89 -32.61 -30.55
C ARG A 792 -17.41 -32.35 -30.83
N GLU A 793 -17.03 -31.11 -31.10
CA GLU A 793 -15.64 -30.73 -31.43
C GLU A 793 -14.89 -30.15 -30.22
N ASP A 794 -15.45 -30.24 -29.00
CA ASP A 794 -14.85 -29.71 -27.75
C ASP A 794 -14.43 -28.23 -27.83
N ILE A 795 -15.28 -27.41 -28.45
CA ILE A 795 -14.95 -25.99 -28.72
C ILE A 795 -14.85 -25.21 -27.40
N PHE A 796 -15.78 -25.39 -26.45
CA PHE A 796 -15.82 -24.72 -25.16
C PHE A 796 -15.40 -25.60 -23.99
N THR A 797 -14.71 -26.69 -24.24
CA THR A 797 -14.24 -27.60 -23.22
C THR A 797 -13.16 -26.95 -22.37
N SER A 798 -13.30 -27.02 -21.06
CA SER A 798 -12.36 -26.49 -20.08
C SER A 798 -11.96 -27.58 -19.08
N VAL A 799 -10.81 -27.36 -18.43
CA VAL A 799 -10.31 -28.24 -17.37
C VAL A 799 -10.36 -27.48 -16.06
N HIS A 800 -11.01 -28.11 -15.05
CA HIS A 800 -11.07 -27.59 -13.69
C HIS A 800 -10.30 -28.53 -12.77
N VAL A 801 -9.55 -27.97 -11.82
CA VAL A 801 -8.75 -28.73 -10.85
C VAL A 801 -9.24 -28.43 -9.45
N ASP A 802 -9.86 -29.43 -8.82
CA ASP A 802 -10.35 -29.34 -7.45
C ASP A 802 -9.36 -29.99 -6.48
N GLU A 803 -9.18 -29.41 -5.33
CA GLU A 803 -8.32 -29.92 -4.26
C GLU A 803 -9.16 -30.39 -3.07
N TYR A 804 -8.89 -31.60 -2.61
CA TYR A 804 -9.50 -32.16 -1.43
C TYR A 804 -8.45 -32.44 -0.37
N ILE A 805 -8.62 -31.84 0.80
CA ILE A 805 -7.66 -31.90 1.91
C ILE A 805 -8.27 -32.62 3.09
N MET A 806 -7.52 -33.55 3.67
CA MET A 806 -7.86 -34.23 4.90
C MET A 806 -6.74 -34.09 5.93
N GLU A 807 -7.10 -33.76 7.15
CA GLU A 807 -6.18 -33.65 8.26
C GLU A 807 -6.42 -34.77 9.28
N VAL A 808 -5.33 -35.39 9.72
CA VAL A 808 -5.35 -36.36 10.80
C VAL A 808 -5.03 -35.67 12.12
N ARG A 809 -5.92 -35.78 13.09
CA ARG A 809 -5.85 -35.11 14.39
C ARG A 809 -5.66 -36.06 15.54
N ASP A 810 -4.97 -35.61 16.57
CA ASP A 810 -4.95 -36.27 17.88
C ASP A 810 -6.23 -35.88 18.62
N THR A 811 -7.11 -36.83 18.85
CA THR A 811 -8.33 -36.61 19.64
C THR A 811 -8.12 -37.07 21.08
N LYS A 812 -8.94 -36.57 22.02
CA LYS A 812 -8.95 -37.02 23.41
C LYS A 812 -9.19 -38.54 23.58
N ARG A 813 -9.73 -39.20 22.56
CA ARG A 813 -10.12 -40.61 22.49
C ARG A 813 -9.10 -41.49 21.78
N GLY A 814 -8.03 -40.92 21.24
CA GLY A 814 -6.99 -41.60 20.47
C GLY A 814 -6.62 -40.83 19.21
N VAL A 815 -5.64 -41.33 18.51
CA VAL A 815 -5.16 -40.73 17.24
C VAL A 815 -6.03 -41.24 16.09
N GLU A 816 -6.42 -40.35 15.19
CA GLU A 816 -7.05 -40.74 13.92
C GLU A 816 -6.02 -41.42 13.02
N GLU A 817 -6.43 -42.35 12.19
CA GLU A 817 -5.53 -43.11 11.30
C GLU A 817 -6.03 -43.05 9.86
N LEU A 818 -5.09 -42.89 8.92
CA LEU A 818 -5.35 -43.07 7.48
C LEU A 818 -5.15 -44.56 7.13
N THR A 819 -6.20 -45.17 6.59
CA THR A 819 -6.16 -46.60 6.20
C THR A 819 -7.17 -46.89 5.11
N SER A 820 -6.90 -47.91 4.30
CA SER A 820 -7.84 -48.48 3.34
C SER A 820 -8.84 -49.46 3.99
N ASP A 821 -8.53 -49.91 5.22
CA ASP A 821 -9.39 -50.81 5.97
C ASP A 821 -10.45 -50.02 6.75
N ILE A 822 -11.56 -49.71 6.12
CA ILE A 822 -12.65 -48.88 6.64
C ILE A 822 -13.81 -49.81 7.06
N PRO A 823 -14.37 -49.65 8.28
CA PRO A 823 -15.49 -50.48 8.73
C PRO A 823 -16.75 -50.21 7.91
N ASN A 824 -17.51 -51.27 7.64
CA ASN A 824 -18.79 -51.25 6.93
C ASN A 824 -18.73 -50.78 5.47
N VAL A 825 -17.58 -50.94 4.81
CA VAL A 825 -17.39 -50.60 3.39
C VAL A 825 -16.98 -51.88 2.65
N SER A 826 -17.54 -52.04 1.43
CA SER A 826 -17.22 -53.19 0.57
C SER A 826 -15.80 -53.06 0.00
N GLU A 827 -15.16 -54.17 -0.34
CA GLU A 827 -13.82 -54.19 -0.97
C GLU A 827 -13.82 -53.49 -2.34
N ASP A 828 -14.92 -53.50 -3.05
CA ASP A 828 -15.07 -52.80 -4.32
C ASP A 828 -14.98 -51.28 -4.17
N ALA A 829 -15.41 -50.70 -3.06
CA ALA A 829 -15.35 -49.28 -2.79
C ALA A 829 -13.93 -48.80 -2.40
N THR A 830 -13.09 -49.73 -1.93
CA THR A 830 -11.70 -49.44 -1.49
C THR A 830 -10.64 -49.92 -2.47
N LYS A 831 -11.03 -50.48 -3.61
CA LYS A 831 -10.10 -51.05 -4.61
C LYS A 831 -9.07 -50.07 -5.17
N ASP A 832 -9.42 -48.77 -5.27
CA ASP A 832 -8.54 -47.70 -5.79
C ASP A 832 -7.71 -47.02 -4.70
N LEU A 833 -7.90 -47.43 -3.41
CA LEU A 833 -7.12 -46.87 -2.31
C LEU A 833 -5.78 -47.61 -2.15
N ASP A 834 -4.74 -46.84 -1.83
CA ASP A 834 -3.45 -47.40 -1.44
C ASP A 834 -3.41 -47.83 0.04
N ALA A 835 -2.26 -48.31 0.51
CA ALA A 835 -2.07 -48.71 1.91
C ALA A 835 -2.30 -47.56 2.93
N ASN A 836 -2.13 -46.30 2.52
CA ASN A 836 -2.39 -45.09 3.32
C ASN A 836 -3.85 -44.60 3.19
N GLY A 837 -4.67 -45.31 2.48
CA GLY A 837 -6.07 -44.90 2.28
C GLY A 837 -6.27 -43.77 1.29
N ILE A 838 -5.27 -43.38 0.53
CA ILE A 838 -5.34 -42.34 -0.48
C ILE A 838 -5.65 -42.99 -1.85
N ILE A 839 -6.54 -42.37 -2.62
CA ILE A 839 -6.88 -42.82 -3.95
C ILE A 839 -5.67 -42.76 -4.88
N ARG A 840 -5.48 -43.75 -5.77
CA ARG A 840 -4.37 -43.80 -6.72
C ARG A 840 -4.50 -42.74 -7.81
N ILE A 841 -3.36 -42.31 -8.34
CA ILE A 841 -3.31 -41.41 -9.51
C ILE A 841 -3.88 -42.13 -10.74
N GLY A 842 -4.72 -41.43 -11.52
CA GLY A 842 -5.36 -42.00 -12.71
C GLY A 842 -6.68 -42.72 -12.46
N ALA A 843 -7.16 -42.82 -11.21
CA ALA A 843 -8.45 -43.40 -10.89
C ALA A 843 -9.60 -42.48 -11.34
N ASN A 844 -10.64 -43.10 -11.92
CA ASN A 844 -11.86 -42.38 -12.23
C ASN A 844 -12.72 -42.26 -10.96
N VAL A 845 -13.12 -41.04 -10.66
CA VAL A 845 -13.93 -40.73 -9.47
C VAL A 845 -15.36 -40.48 -9.87
N HIS A 846 -16.30 -41.11 -9.15
CA HIS A 846 -17.73 -40.89 -9.25
C HIS A 846 -18.32 -40.39 -7.95
N PRO A 847 -19.49 -39.77 -7.92
CA PRO A 847 -20.15 -39.37 -6.68
C PRO A 847 -20.25 -40.49 -5.68
N GLY A 848 -19.84 -40.23 -4.42
CA GLY A 848 -19.89 -41.22 -3.34
C GLY A 848 -18.65 -42.09 -3.21
N ASP A 849 -17.68 -42.05 -4.13
CA ASP A 849 -16.41 -42.76 -4.02
C ASP A 849 -15.56 -42.19 -2.87
N ILE A 850 -14.81 -43.09 -2.22
CA ILE A 850 -13.89 -42.69 -1.14
C ILE A 850 -12.60 -42.11 -1.76
N LEU A 851 -12.29 -40.85 -1.42
CA LEU A 851 -11.08 -40.22 -1.86
C LEU A 851 -9.91 -40.44 -0.88
N ILE A 852 -10.19 -40.29 0.42
CA ILE A 852 -9.22 -40.52 1.48
C ILE A 852 -9.89 -41.29 2.59
N GLY A 853 -9.37 -42.49 2.91
CA GLY A 853 -9.87 -43.33 3.97
C GLY A 853 -9.31 -42.90 5.32
N LYS A 854 -10.15 -42.52 6.25
CA LYS A 854 -9.80 -42.15 7.61
C LYS A 854 -10.77 -42.82 8.60
N ILE A 855 -10.23 -43.29 9.69
CA ILE A 855 -10.98 -43.83 10.82
C ILE A 855 -10.72 -43.03 12.08
N THR A 856 -11.77 -42.78 12.85
CA THR A 856 -11.72 -42.07 14.14
C THR A 856 -12.10 -43.02 15.27
N PRO A 857 -11.33 -43.04 16.40
CA PRO A 857 -11.69 -43.88 17.55
C PRO A 857 -13.02 -43.47 18.16
N LYS A 858 -13.88 -44.45 18.43
CA LYS A 858 -15.08 -44.27 19.25
C LYS A 858 -14.71 -44.20 20.73
N GLY A 859 -15.49 -43.44 21.53
CA GLY A 859 -15.27 -43.42 22.97
C GLY A 859 -15.70 -44.78 23.60
N GLU A 860 -15.06 -45.09 24.73
CA GLU A 860 -15.48 -46.23 25.59
C GLU A 860 -16.94 -46.04 26.02
N SER A 861 -17.87 -46.73 25.37
CA SER A 861 -19.21 -46.95 25.83
C SER A 861 -19.41 -48.47 25.87
N ASP A 862 -20.15 -48.96 26.83
CA ASP A 862 -20.47 -50.36 26.84
C ASP A 862 -21.14 -50.75 25.52
N PRO A 863 -20.60 -51.72 24.76
CA PRO A 863 -21.08 -52.05 23.46
C PRO A 863 -22.52 -52.61 23.53
N SER A 864 -23.42 -52.06 22.70
CA SER A 864 -24.79 -52.57 22.58
C SER A 864 -24.77 -54.02 22.10
N PRO A 865 -25.83 -54.79 22.33
CA PRO A 865 -25.91 -56.16 21.82
C PRO A 865 -25.72 -56.27 20.30
N GLU A 866 -26.16 -55.26 19.58
CA GLU A 866 -26.01 -55.15 18.11
C GLU A 866 -24.54 -54.87 17.72
N GLU A 867 -23.82 -54.05 18.49
CA GLU A 867 -22.39 -53.82 18.31
C GLU A 867 -21.56 -55.07 18.61
N LYS A 868 -21.93 -55.87 19.62
CA LYS A 868 -21.30 -57.17 19.88
C LYS A 868 -21.48 -58.13 18.71
N LEU A 869 -22.65 -58.14 18.10
CA LEU A 869 -22.94 -58.95 16.90
C LEU A 869 -22.12 -58.46 15.69
N LEU A 870 -22.02 -57.17 15.51
CA LEU A 870 -21.19 -56.56 14.44
C LEU A 870 -19.70 -56.87 14.64
N ARG A 871 -19.19 -56.86 15.85
CA ARG A 871 -17.80 -57.27 16.17
C ARG A 871 -17.55 -58.72 15.83
N ALA A 872 -18.53 -59.59 16.10
CA ALA A 872 -18.42 -61.01 15.79
C ALA A 872 -18.45 -61.34 14.28
N ILE A 873 -19.15 -60.52 13.48
CA ILE A 873 -19.28 -60.70 12.03
C ILE A 873 -18.17 -60.01 11.25
N PHE A 874 -17.77 -58.77 11.63
CA PHE A 874 -16.85 -57.90 10.89
C PHE A 874 -15.47 -57.68 11.57
N GLY A 875 -15.20 -58.36 12.68
CA GLY A 875 -13.95 -58.29 13.45
C GLY A 875 -13.92 -57.13 14.47
N ASP A 876 -12.92 -57.17 15.35
CA ASP A 876 -12.82 -56.27 16.52
C ASP A 876 -12.74 -54.78 16.16
N LYS A 877 -12.16 -54.44 15.02
CA LYS A 877 -12.06 -53.06 14.54
C LYS A 877 -13.42 -52.39 14.24
N ALA A 878 -14.44 -53.15 13.84
CA ALA A 878 -15.76 -52.61 13.48
C ALA A 878 -16.54 -51.99 14.66
N GLY A 879 -16.18 -52.35 15.90
CA GLY A 879 -16.75 -51.77 17.11
C GLY A 879 -16.08 -50.53 17.66
N ASP A 880 -14.78 -50.43 17.47
CA ASP A 880 -13.93 -49.42 18.17
C ASP A 880 -13.68 -48.15 17.39
N VAL A 881 -13.90 -48.14 16.07
CA VAL A 881 -13.64 -47.01 15.19
C VAL A 881 -14.86 -46.61 14.37
N LYS A 882 -14.93 -45.34 14.01
CA LYS A 882 -15.96 -44.76 13.14
C LYS A 882 -15.33 -44.34 11.82
N ASP A 883 -16.02 -44.52 10.71
CA ASP A 883 -15.65 -44.00 9.41
C ASP A 883 -15.75 -42.47 9.39
N ALA A 884 -14.61 -41.82 9.13
CA ALA A 884 -14.49 -40.38 8.95
C ALA A 884 -13.84 -40.04 7.57
N SER A 885 -14.00 -40.96 6.62
CA SER A 885 -13.39 -40.84 5.29
C SER A 885 -13.96 -39.65 4.50
N LEU A 886 -13.11 -39.03 3.69
CA LEU A 886 -13.53 -38.03 2.72
C LEU A 886 -14.09 -38.73 1.49
N LYS A 887 -15.34 -38.44 1.17
CA LYS A 887 -16.08 -39.00 0.03
C LYS A 887 -16.27 -37.94 -1.04
N ALA A 888 -16.36 -38.39 -2.29
CA ALA A 888 -16.65 -37.53 -3.42
C ALA A 888 -18.02 -36.87 -3.28
N GLN A 889 -18.08 -35.58 -3.58
CA GLN A 889 -19.32 -34.80 -3.57
C GLN A 889 -20.29 -35.30 -4.66
N PRO A 890 -21.62 -35.05 -4.55
CA PRO A 890 -22.63 -35.58 -5.49
C PRO A 890 -22.42 -35.16 -6.95
N SER A 891 -21.73 -34.05 -7.22
CA SER A 891 -21.47 -33.54 -8.58
C SER A 891 -20.06 -33.83 -9.11
N LEU A 892 -19.24 -34.54 -8.34
CA LEU A 892 -17.85 -34.81 -8.72
C LEU A 892 -17.74 -35.99 -9.69
N HIS A 893 -17.32 -35.70 -10.90
CA HIS A 893 -16.89 -36.65 -11.91
C HIS A 893 -15.53 -36.21 -12.44
N GLY A 894 -14.54 -37.06 -12.32
CA GLY A 894 -13.21 -36.65 -12.75
C GLY A 894 -12.16 -37.75 -12.65
N VAL A 895 -10.93 -37.40 -12.87
CA VAL A 895 -9.77 -38.27 -12.79
C VAL A 895 -8.78 -37.67 -11.80
N VAL A 896 -8.21 -38.51 -10.95
CA VAL A 896 -7.17 -38.09 -10.00
C VAL A 896 -5.86 -37.83 -10.76
N ILE A 897 -5.38 -36.60 -10.68
CA ILE A 897 -4.14 -36.17 -11.39
C ILE A 897 -2.92 -36.21 -10.48
N ASP A 898 -3.07 -35.93 -9.18
CA ASP A 898 -1.97 -35.93 -8.22
C ASP A 898 -2.46 -36.22 -6.80
N THR A 899 -1.59 -36.78 -5.96
CA THR A 899 -1.81 -37.04 -4.54
C THR A 899 -0.57 -36.72 -3.76
N LYS A 900 -0.73 -36.08 -2.61
CA LYS A 900 0.39 -35.70 -1.73
C LYS A 900 0.07 -36.11 -0.29
N LEU A 901 1.01 -36.77 0.36
CA LEU A 901 0.95 -37.11 1.77
C LEU A 901 2.06 -36.40 2.54
N TYR A 902 1.66 -35.59 3.50
CA TYR A 902 2.57 -34.94 4.43
C TYR A 902 2.44 -35.58 5.81
N SER A 903 3.57 -36.02 6.38
CA SER A 903 3.59 -36.61 7.70
C SER A 903 4.52 -35.83 8.65
N ARG A 904 4.14 -35.75 9.93
CA ARG A 904 5.01 -35.27 10.99
C ARG A 904 5.72 -36.45 11.63
N ALA A 905 6.98 -36.32 12.00
CA ALA A 905 7.71 -37.34 12.75
C ALA A 905 7.01 -37.62 14.11
N GLY A 906 6.56 -38.84 14.32
CA GLY A 906 5.86 -39.25 15.52
C GLY A 906 6.79 -39.23 16.74
N LYS A 907 6.20 -38.99 17.93
CA LYS A 907 6.97 -38.95 19.20
C LYS A 907 7.60 -40.29 19.58
N GLU A 908 7.05 -41.42 19.13
CA GLU A 908 7.50 -42.77 19.50
C GLU A 908 8.75 -43.25 18.76
N ASN A 909 8.98 -42.76 17.52
CA ASN A 909 10.18 -43.11 16.75
C ASN A 909 11.41 -42.21 17.00
N LYS A 910 11.38 -41.36 18.03
CA LYS A 910 12.45 -40.41 18.34
C LYS A 910 13.81 -41.01 18.69
N ARG A 911 13.90 -42.30 19.07
CA ARG A 911 15.19 -42.96 19.43
C ARG A 911 15.82 -43.70 18.24
N ALA A 912 15.05 -44.38 17.39
CA ALA A 912 15.57 -45.08 16.22
C ALA A 912 15.70 -44.10 15.01
N GLY A 913 14.77 -43.14 14.82
CA GLY A 913 14.83 -42.14 13.80
C GLY A 913 15.94 -41.10 13.96
N LYS A 914 16.29 -40.74 15.23
CA LYS A 914 17.33 -39.73 15.51
C LYS A 914 18.72 -40.10 14.96
N SER A 915 19.11 -41.39 14.91
CA SER A 915 20.38 -41.79 14.34
C SER A 915 20.38 -41.71 12.83
N SER A 916 19.26 -42.09 12.17
CA SER A 916 19.10 -42.04 10.73
C SER A 916 18.92 -40.58 10.23
N GLU A 917 18.09 -39.81 10.94
CA GLU A 917 17.93 -38.36 10.65
C GLU A 917 19.22 -37.58 10.83
N LYS A 918 19.97 -37.86 11.91
CA LYS A 918 21.23 -37.22 12.18
C LYS A 918 22.27 -37.54 11.07
N LEU A 919 22.30 -38.76 10.62
CA LEU A 919 23.18 -39.18 9.53
C LEU A 919 22.79 -38.61 8.18
N GLN A 920 21.46 -38.39 7.93
CA GLN A 920 20.97 -37.68 6.73
C GLN A 920 21.30 -36.20 6.80
N ILE A 921 21.14 -35.55 7.98
CA ILE A 921 21.51 -34.16 8.21
C ILE A 921 23.01 -33.98 8.00
N GLU A 922 23.85 -34.83 8.58
CA GLU A 922 25.30 -34.77 8.39
C GLU A 922 25.71 -34.90 6.91
N LYS A 923 25.07 -35.80 6.15
CA LYS A 923 25.31 -35.92 4.70
C LYS A 923 24.85 -34.72 3.91
N LEU A 924 23.73 -34.10 4.32
CA LEU A 924 23.25 -32.84 3.69
C LEU A 924 24.18 -31.70 4.04
N ASP A 925 24.62 -31.59 5.30
CA ASP A 925 25.56 -30.56 5.73
C ASP A 925 26.90 -30.68 5.01
N GLU A 926 27.44 -31.91 4.86
CA GLU A 926 28.61 -32.16 4.04
C GLU A 926 28.44 -31.76 2.58
N LYS A 927 27.28 -32.08 1.99
CA LYS A 927 26.98 -31.71 0.60
C LYS A 927 26.91 -30.20 0.45
N PHE A 928 26.21 -29.51 1.35
CA PHE A 928 26.12 -28.04 1.31
C PHE A 928 27.44 -27.35 1.62
N ALA A 929 28.22 -27.88 2.57
CA ALA A 929 29.57 -27.40 2.83
C ALA A 929 30.48 -27.51 1.60
N ALA A 930 30.38 -28.60 0.85
CA ALA A 930 31.10 -28.77 -0.40
C ALA A 930 30.64 -27.77 -1.46
N GLN A 931 29.34 -27.52 -1.59
CA GLN A 931 28.80 -26.50 -2.53
C GLN A 931 29.24 -25.09 -2.14
N VAL A 932 29.18 -24.73 -0.85
CA VAL A 932 29.65 -23.42 -0.37
C VAL A 932 31.15 -23.25 -0.63
N ALA A 933 31.96 -24.28 -0.40
CA ALA A 933 33.39 -24.25 -0.69
C ALA A 933 33.69 -24.06 -2.19
N ASP A 934 32.92 -24.69 -3.07
CA ASP A 934 33.05 -24.53 -4.52
C ASP A 934 32.62 -23.12 -4.98
N LEU A 935 31.49 -22.60 -4.48
CA LEU A 935 31.05 -21.23 -4.76
C LEU A 935 32.06 -20.19 -4.23
N THR A 936 32.61 -20.40 -3.04
CA THR A 936 33.64 -19.51 -2.47
C THR A 936 34.91 -19.50 -3.35
N LYS A 937 35.31 -20.67 -3.86
CA LYS A 937 36.44 -20.78 -4.80
C LYS A 937 36.17 -20.07 -6.12
N GLN A 938 34.95 -20.21 -6.65
CA GLN A 938 34.53 -19.47 -7.85
C GLN A 938 34.52 -17.97 -7.59
N LEU A 939 34.03 -17.51 -6.46
CA LEU A 939 34.06 -16.09 -6.05
C LEU A 939 35.49 -15.56 -6.03
N VAL A 940 36.39 -16.25 -5.32
CA VAL A 940 37.81 -15.84 -5.24
C VAL A 940 38.46 -15.75 -6.62
N ASN A 941 38.20 -16.72 -7.51
CA ASN A 941 38.73 -16.71 -8.86
C ASN A 941 38.18 -15.56 -9.69
N LYS A 942 36.88 -15.27 -9.61
CA LYS A 942 36.25 -14.15 -10.32
C LYS A 942 36.74 -12.80 -9.80
N LEU A 943 36.82 -12.62 -8.47
CA LEU A 943 37.37 -11.42 -7.85
C LEU A 943 38.85 -11.22 -8.24
N TYR A 944 39.65 -12.28 -8.29
CA TYR A 944 41.02 -12.20 -8.73
C TYR A 944 41.14 -11.75 -10.18
N THR A 945 40.29 -12.26 -11.06
CA THR A 945 40.26 -11.84 -12.49
C THR A 945 39.93 -10.34 -12.63
N LEU A 946 38.99 -9.82 -11.82
CA LEU A 946 38.60 -8.40 -11.85
C LEU A 946 39.67 -7.47 -11.23
N LEU A 947 40.36 -7.94 -10.20
CA LEU A 947 41.29 -7.15 -9.38
C LEU A 947 42.78 -7.37 -9.76
N GLN A 948 43.05 -8.23 -10.73
CA GLN A 948 44.41 -8.52 -11.16
C GLN A 948 45.16 -7.24 -11.60
N GLY A 949 46.28 -6.99 -10.97
CA GLY A 949 47.10 -5.79 -11.27
C GLY A 949 46.69 -4.52 -10.53
N LYS A 950 45.64 -4.54 -9.76
CA LYS A 950 45.18 -3.41 -8.92
C LYS A 950 45.74 -3.51 -7.50
N THR A 951 45.75 -2.39 -6.81
CA THR A 951 46.15 -2.26 -5.39
C THR A 951 44.98 -1.75 -4.57
N THR A 952 44.87 -2.20 -3.30
CA THR A 952 43.82 -1.74 -2.40
C THR A 952 44.09 -0.31 -1.89
N THR A 953 43.07 0.45 -1.59
CA THR A 953 43.11 1.74 -0.89
C THR A 953 43.17 1.59 0.64
N GLY A 954 43.16 0.34 1.13
CA GLY A 954 43.09 -0.04 2.54
C GLY A 954 41.80 -0.86 2.78
N ILE A 955 41.94 -1.99 3.44
CA ILE A 955 40.81 -2.84 3.83
C ILE A 955 40.67 -2.79 5.33
N THR A 956 39.57 -2.26 5.82
CA THR A 956 39.21 -2.21 7.25
C THR A 956 38.07 -3.17 7.55
N ASP A 957 38.05 -3.70 8.77
CA ASP A 957 36.88 -4.42 9.24
C ASP A 957 35.76 -3.44 9.63
N TYR A 958 34.61 -3.99 10.04
CA TYR A 958 33.46 -3.20 10.45
C TYR A 958 33.73 -2.27 11.66
N PHE A 959 34.72 -2.60 12.48
CA PHE A 959 35.13 -1.81 13.64
C PHE A 959 36.18 -0.75 13.31
N GLY A 960 36.54 -0.60 12.03
CA GLY A 960 37.56 0.34 11.61
C GLY A 960 38.99 -0.14 11.82
N VAL A 961 39.21 -1.41 12.17
CA VAL A 961 40.53 -1.99 12.29
C VAL A 961 41.07 -2.32 10.91
N GLU A 962 42.23 -1.78 10.58
CA GLU A 962 42.90 -1.99 9.30
C GLU A 962 43.35 -3.45 9.18
N LEU A 963 42.73 -4.21 8.25
CA LEU A 963 43.12 -5.60 7.97
C LEU A 963 44.30 -5.66 6.99
N TYR A 964 44.27 -4.81 5.99
CA TYR A 964 45.36 -4.68 5.00
C TYR A 964 45.58 -3.19 4.67
N PRO A 965 46.87 -2.72 4.66
CA PRO A 965 47.16 -1.32 4.41
C PRO A 965 46.98 -0.96 2.93
N ALA A 966 46.80 0.37 2.70
CA ALA A 966 46.72 0.92 1.36
C ALA A 966 47.99 0.60 0.52
N GLY A 967 47.80 0.28 -0.74
CA GLY A 967 48.88 -0.12 -1.67
C GLY A 967 49.18 -1.61 -1.68
N THR A 968 48.46 -2.45 -0.91
CA THR A 968 48.66 -3.90 -0.97
C THR A 968 48.09 -4.44 -2.29
N LYS A 969 48.90 -5.25 -3.00
CA LYS A 969 48.45 -5.89 -4.26
C LYS A 969 47.50 -7.03 -4.02
N PHE A 970 46.43 -7.08 -4.79
CA PHE A 970 45.51 -8.22 -4.76
C PHE A 970 46.15 -9.48 -5.28
N THR A 971 46.28 -10.48 -4.42
CA THR A 971 46.73 -11.84 -4.75
C THR A 971 45.63 -12.83 -4.47
N GLN A 972 45.67 -13.98 -5.15
CA GLN A 972 44.65 -15.02 -4.91
C GLN A 972 44.63 -15.51 -3.46
N LYS A 973 45.80 -15.57 -2.80
CA LYS A 973 45.89 -15.93 -1.38
C LYS A 973 45.22 -14.93 -0.46
N LEU A 974 45.39 -13.64 -0.73
CA LEU A 974 44.78 -12.57 0.03
C LEU A 974 43.24 -12.62 -0.08
N LEU A 975 42.73 -12.85 -1.28
CA LEU A 975 41.29 -12.98 -1.51
C LEU A 975 40.72 -14.26 -0.88
N ASP A 976 41.46 -15.35 -0.86
CA ASP A 976 41.07 -16.60 -0.20
C ASP A 976 41.04 -16.45 1.34
N GLU A 977 42.00 -15.72 1.93
CA GLU A 977 41.97 -15.38 3.36
C GLU A 977 40.83 -14.46 3.71
N LEU A 978 40.56 -13.45 2.88
CA LEU A 978 39.39 -12.55 3.08
C LEU A 978 38.09 -13.32 2.98
N SER A 979 37.93 -14.22 2.00
CA SER A 979 36.71 -15.00 1.83
C SER A 979 36.45 -15.93 3.02
N ARG A 980 37.49 -16.53 3.61
CA ARG A 980 37.38 -17.34 4.82
C ARG A 980 36.99 -16.53 6.03
N LYS A 981 37.53 -15.31 6.20
CA LYS A 981 37.14 -14.41 7.29
C LYS A 981 35.68 -13.94 7.18
N VAL A 982 35.17 -13.75 5.96
CA VAL A 982 33.76 -13.36 5.69
C VAL A 982 32.81 -14.50 6.00
N THR A 983 33.16 -15.75 5.73
CA THR A 983 32.31 -16.93 5.99
C THR A 983 32.33 -17.41 7.44
N ASP A 984 33.25 -16.91 8.28
CA ASP A 984 33.30 -17.25 9.68
C ASP A 984 32.44 -16.30 10.52
N GLU A 985 31.21 -16.71 10.84
CA GLU A 985 30.24 -15.93 11.64
C GLU A 985 30.77 -15.48 13.02
N LYS A 986 31.82 -16.12 13.53
CA LYS A 986 32.42 -15.77 14.80
C LYS A 986 33.44 -14.63 14.75
N SER A 987 33.89 -14.25 13.54
CA SER A 987 34.92 -13.23 13.39
C SER A 987 34.42 -11.79 13.41
N GLY A 988 33.11 -11.56 13.39
CA GLY A 988 32.52 -10.22 13.36
C GLY A 988 32.86 -9.40 12.08
N VAL A 989 33.49 -10.02 11.10
CA VAL A 989 33.87 -9.40 9.83
C VAL A 989 32.70 -9.50 8.86
N ALA A 990 31.72 -8.62 8.99
CA ALA A 990 30.71 -8.44 7.95
C ALA A 990 31.32 -7.55 6.86
N MET A 991 31.85 -8.13 5.81
CA MET A 991 32.25 -7.35 4.63
C MET A 991 31.04 -7.10 3.72
N GLY A 992 30.50 -5.91 3.78
CA GLY A 992 29.99 -5.28 2.56
C GLY A 992 31.16 -4.96 1.66
N LEU A 993 31.59 -5.88 0.82
CA LEU A 993 32.50 -5.57 -0.28
C LEU A 993 31.77 -4.70 -1.30
N SER A 994 31.68 -3.42 -1.01
CA SER A 994 31.35 -2.43 -2.01
C SER A 994 32.55 -2.36 -2.95
N LEU A 995 32.38 -2.73 -4.19
CA LEU A 995 33.37 -2.53 -5.26
C LEU A 995 33.86 -1.07 -5.38
N ILE A 996 33.14 -0.13 -4.79
CA ILE A 996 33.47 1.30 -4.75
C ILE A 996 34.64 1.58 -3.79
N HIS A 997 34.84 0.73 -2.77
CA HIS A 997 35.93 0.88 -1.80
C HIS A 997 37.17 0.04 -2.12
N ILE A 998 37.15 -0.73 -3.20
CA ILE A 998 38.26 -1.47 -3.74
C ILE A 998 38.89 -0.75 -4.93
#